data_efb2f0d54297f3b53c40a8510c8c1dab
#
_entry.id   efb2f0d54297f3b53c40a8510c8c1dab
#
_cell.length_a   1.000
_cell.length_b   1.000
_cell.length_c   1.000
_cell.angle_alpha   90.00
_cell.angle_beta   90.00
_cell.angle_gamma   90.00
#
_symmetry.space_group_name_H-M   'P 1'
#
loop_
_entity.id
_entity.type
_entity.pdbx_description
1 polymer ?
#
loop_
_entity_poly.entity_id
_entity_poly.type
_entity_poly.pdbx_seq_one_letter_code
_entity_poly.pdbx_strand_id
1 'polypeptide(L)'
;MRLFARVFFLFLTAAAGAPLAQAAVAGPADSEDVLRKSVTPLLSKYCYDCHGDGKSKGDVTLDEDTTVAAVEKHRMVWESVLRYVRSHEMPPPEDADALPTQEERDVIITWIEKQLYRYDPANPDPGKVTLRRLNRAEYNATIRDLVGVDFKPAADFPPDDSGYGFDNIGDVLSLPPVLMEKYLSAADKILDQAIVTDPIKSEVRRVPASLAEVGFNAIGDRGDGWVHLISLEEDDVAVPLNVPAGDYMVRVHAFSTRDGGAVVGQGSEKPLVFKDDPGPTKFSILLNDAVVQEFEVTRDETKPGTYEARVGVPAGRQYFRASVRRKRGGSENELSMLNGRIGKQQPGIVFVKWIEIEGPLPAATRRTRADKLESAGEGRFTPGGERVLQSSGEVATTIEVARETEVILRAQAYAQQAGDEPARMEFRLDGQPLKTFDVFAPATMTPIKGQRMFSPALLVPVPYIYEVKAKLAPGRHRFAAAFTNDFADPENPNPNLKDRNLIVQHLEVASLGEPVLIPPPPAPLRELFTKHSTPPAKPGLFARLAGKAPKSSTPAEAARNIIGDFARRAWRGPVEPTELDRLMKLYEIARADGDSFEGGVKLAMKAVLVSSRFLFLGQPRGPEVVSAAPQPVDEFTLASRLSYFLWSSMPDEELLSLAGRGQLRSNLAAQVKRMLASPKATALVDNFAGQWLQIRSLENFQPDKKLFPEYDPALRAAMQRETELFFENVLREDRSVFDFLTGDYTFVNARLAKLYGLPAVNSEEFQRVSLAGTPRRGVLTHASVLTLTSNPNRTSPVKRGLWVLENLLGTPPPPPPPNVPELDDKSRNLAGTLRQQMEQHRANPSCASCHARMDPIGFGLENFNPIGAWRDKEGDTPIDPSGKLVTGDTFAGAAELTQVLANKRKKEFLHCLAEKMLTYALGRGTEIYDRPALEKIAHTLDENQGRFSSLILAVTESFPFQMRRPAPAAKPDGAVPLAAR
;
A
#
# COMPACT_ATOMS: atom_id res chain seq x y z
N MET A 1 -37.03 -27.79 -55.63
CA MET A 1 -38.41 -27.27 -55.73
C MET A 1 -38.42 -25.96 -55.02
N ARG A 2 -38.06 -24.81 -55.64
CA ARG A 2 -38.99 -24.00 -56.49
C ARG A 2 -40.32 -23.75 -55.78
N LEU A 3 -40.40 -22.67 -55.14
CA LEU A 3 -41.46 -21.71 -54.80
C LEU A 3 -41.24 -21.15 -53.39
N PHE A 4 -40.67 -19.98 -53.31
CA PHE A 4 -40.89 -18.83 -52.39
C PHE A 4 -39.73 -17.84 -52.58
N ALA A 5 -39.62 -17.39 -53.83
CA ALA A 5 -38.83 -16.21 -54.12
C ALA A 5 -39.75 -15.31 -54.96
N ARG A 6 -40.38 -14.33 -54.37
CA ARG A 6 -41.04 -13.14 -54.95
C ARG A 6 -42.13 -12.66 -54.03
N VAL A 7 -41.80 -11.87 -53.05
CA VAL A 7 -42.57 -10.71 -52.50
C VAL A 7 -41.68 -10.10 -51.41
N PHE A 8 -40.69 -9.32 -51.79
CA PHE A 8 -40.10 -8.30 -50.93
C PHE A 8 -39.24 -7.35 -51.76
N PHE A 9 -39.87 -6.74 -52.75
CA PHE A 9 -39.32 -5.60 -53.50
C PHE A 9 -40.50 -4.67 -53.77
N LEU A 10 -40.73 -3.74 -52.87
CA LEU A 10 -41.42 -2.46 -53.12
C LEU A 10 -41.80 -1.83 -51.79
N PHE A 11 -40.83 -1.18 -51.18
CA PHE A 11 -41.00 0.04 -50.33
C PHE A 11 -39.58 0.60 -50.06
N LEU A 12 -39.03 1.17 -51.16
CA LEU A 12 -37.84 2.01 -51.07
C LEU A 12 -38.20 3.30 -51.76
N THR A 13 -38.86 4.22 -51.07
CA THR A 13 -38.83 5.62 -51.47
C THR A 13 -39.00 6.49 -50.24
N ALA A 14 -38.06 7.43 -50.12
CA ALA A 14 -38.13 8.70 -49.39
C ALA A 14 -38.24 8.70 -47.88
N ALA A 15 -37.08 8.48 -47.20
CA ALA A 15 -36.73 9.30 -46.05
C ALA A 15 -35.54 10.15 -46.45
N ALA A 16 -35.80 11.37 -46.82
CA ALA A 16 -34.78 12.40 -47.05
C ALA A 16 -33.95 12.54 -45.75
N GLY A 17 -32.70 12.18 -45.86
CA GLY A 17 -31.71 12.50 -44.82
C GLY A 17 -31.62 14.01 -44.68
N ALA A 18 -32.05 14.51 -43.55
CA ALA A 18 -31.56 15.78 -43.08
C ALA A 18 -30.05 15.66 -42.91
N PRO A 19 -29.22 16.53 -43.50
CA PRO A 19 -27.80 16.51 -43.18
C PRO A 19 -27.67 16.89 -41.70
N LEU A 20 -27.05 15.98 -40.92
CA LEU A 20 -26.45 16.38 -39.65
C LEU A 20 -25.57 17.58 -39.95
N ALA A 21 -25.99 18.74 -39.47
CA ALA A 21 -25.23 19.96 -39.57
C ALA A 21 -23.88 19.66 -38.89
N GLN A 22 -22.87 19.41 -39.71
CA GLN A 22 -21.47 19.53 -39.29
C GLN A 22 -21.36 20.96 -38.76
N ALA A 23 -21.15 21.12 -37.46
CA ALA A 23 -20.78 22.39 -36.88
C ALA A 23 -19.49 22.82 -37.56
N ALA A 24 -19.61 23.73 -38.51
CA ALA A 24 -18.47 24.33 -39.18
C ALA A 24 -17.57 24.94 -38.11
N VAL A 25 -16.27 24.63 -38.15
CA VAL A 25 -15.25 25.34 -37.38
C VAL A 25 -15.42 26.83 -37.65
N ALA A 26 -15.89 27.59 -36.65
CA ALA A 26 -16.05 29.01 -36.75
C ALA A 26 -14.68 29.63 -37.06
N GLY A 27 -14.57 30.29 -38.20
CA GLY A 27 -13.37 31.04 -38.59
C GLY A 27 -13.12 32.24 -37.65
N PRO A 28 -12.00 32.96 -37.78
CA PRO A 28 -11.69 34.16 -36.98
C PRO A 28 -12.83 35.18 -36.94
N ALA A 29 -13.54 35.35 -38.04
CA ALA A 29 -14.69 36.26 -38.16
C ALA A 29 -15.89 35.83 -37.25
N ASP A 30 -16.09 34.52 -37.05
CA ASP A 30 -17.14 34.02 -36.17
C ASP A 30 -16.79 34.27 -34.69
N SER A 31 -15.51 34.25 -34.34
CA SER A 31 -15.03 34.50 -32.95
C SER A 31 -15.20 35.95 -32.54
N GLU A 32 -14.95 36.93 -33.45
CA GLU A 32 -15.20 38.34 -33.24
C GLU A 32 -16.70 38.63 -33.10
N ASP A 33 -17.52 37.96 -33.89
CA ASP A 33 -18.98 38.10 -33.84
C ASP A 33 -19.54 37.55 -32.51
N VAL A 34 -19.04 36.41 -32.00
CA VAL A 34 -19.44 35.88 -30.70
C VAL A 34 -18.97 36.79 -29.56
N LEU A 35 -17.73 37.32 -29.63
CA LEU A 35 -17.28 38.36 -28.67
C LEU A 35 -18.28 39.49 -28.59
N ARG A 36 -18.55 40.12 -29.71
CA ARG A 36 -19.38 41.29 -29.76
C ARG A 36 -20.86 41.04 -29.41
N LYS A 37 -21.43 39.89 -29.84
CA LYS A 37 -22.88 39.63 -29.73
C LYS A 37 -23.28 38.90 -28.46
N SER A 38 -22.36 38.13 -27.89
CA SER A 38 -22.67 37.23 -26.77
C SER A 38 -21.83 37.50 -25.51
N VAL A 39 -20.52 37.74 -25.66
CA VAL A 39 -19.62 37.91 -24.51
C VAL A 39 -19.59 39.34 -24.00
N THR A 40 -19.35 40.32 -24.87
CA THR A 40 -19.30 41.75 -24.50
C THR A 40 -20.56 42.23 -23.76
N PRO A 41 -21.80 41.85 -24.18
CA PRO A 41 -23.00 42.22 -23.42
C PRO A 41 -22.99 41.64 -21.97
N LEU A 42 -22.46 40.46 -21.76
CA LEU A 42 -22.35 39.86 -20.42
C LEU A 42 -21.27 40.55 -19.59
N LEU A 43 -20.11 40.88 -20.21
CA LEU A 43 -19.06 41.66 -19.55
C LEU A 43 -19.54 43.05 -19.16
N SER A 44 -20.25 43.72 -20.07
CA SER A 44 -20.84 45.03 -19.79
C SER A 44 -21.83 44.96 -18.63
N LYS A 45 -22.67 43.95 -18.60
CA LYS A 45 -23.68 43.76 -17.55
C LYS A 45 -23.09 43.43 -16.17
N TYR A 46 -22.00 42.66 -16.11
CA TYR A 46 -21.51 42.06 -14.86
C TYR A 46 -20.11 42.50 -14.45
N CYS A 47 -19.30 43.08 -15.35
CA CYS A 47 -17.87 43.30 -15.09
C CYS A 47 -17.45 44.77 -15.25
N TYR A 48 -18.02 45.50 -16.20
CA TYR A 48 -17.54 46.86 -16.52
C TYR A 48 -17.77 47.88 -15.42
N ASP A 49 -18.76 47.68 -14.55
CA ASP A 49 -18.96 48.58 -13.40
C ASP A 49 -17.74 48.67 -12.48
N CYS A 50 -16.84 47.66 -12.52
CA CYS A 50 -15.59 47.63 -11.77
C CYS A 50 -14.34 47.61 -12.66
N HIS A 51 -14.44 47.04 -13.86
CA HIS A 51 -13.32 46.76 -14.76
C HIS A 51 -13.50 47.35 -16.15
N GLY A 52 -14.21 48.52 -16.27
CA GLY A 52 -14.47 49.24 -17.50
C GLY A 52 -15.03 50.60 -17.23
N ASP A 53 -15.42 51.33 -18.26
CA ASP A 53 -15.99 52.69 -18.20
C ASP A 53 -15.11 53.66 -17.38
N GLY A 54 -13.77 53.53 -17.55
CA GLY A 54 -12.77 54.34 -16.85
C GLY A 54 -12.44 53.86 -15.44
N LYS A 55 -12.92 52.70 -15.00
CA LYS A 55 -12.58 52.05 -13.74
C LYS A 55 -11.65 50.86 -13.98
N SER A 56 -10.67 50.66 -13.08
CA SER A 56 -9.68 49.60 -13.16
C SER A 56 -9.47 48.95 -11.78
N LYS A 57 -10.53 48.40 -11.16
CA LYS A 57 -10.42 47.75 -9.86
C LYS A 57 -9.44 46.60 -9.98
N GLY A 58 -8.42 46.57 -9.14
CA GLY A 58 -7.35 45.55 -9.19
C GLY A 58 -6.43 45.67 -10.41
N ASP A 59 -6.29 46.87 -10.96
CA ASP A 59 -5.48 47.18 -12.15
C ASP A 59 -5.88 46.38 -13.41
N VAL A 60 -7.16 46.02 -13.51
CA VAL A 60 -7.74 45.31 -14.67
C VAL A 60 -8.82 46.16 -15.34
N THR A 61 -8.68 46.33 -16.64
CA THR A 61 -9.71 46.90 -17.55
C THR A 61 -10.07 45.83 -18.58
N LEU A 62 -11.38 45.66 -18.86
CA LEU A 62 -11.85 44.63 -19.79
C LEU A 62 -12.57 45.25 -21.02
N ASP A 63 -12.99 46.50 -20.94
CA ASP A 63 -13.70 47.21 -21.99
C ASP A 63 -12.77 47.70 -23.13
N GLU A 64 -11.46 47.70 -22.91
CA GLU A 64 -10.46 48.00 -23.94
C GLU A 64 -10.22 46.81 -24.89
N ASP A 65 -10.49 45.59 -24.46
CA ASP A 65 -10.23 44.37 -25.22
C ASP A 65 -11.45 43.98 -26.08
N THR A 66 -11.76 44.81 -27.06
CA THR A 66 -12.92 44.65 -27.95
C THR A 66 -12.70 43.71 -29.13
N THR A 67 -11.49 43.17 -29.29
CA THR A 67 -11.11 42.26 -30.38
C THR A 67 -10.42 41.02 -29.87
N VAL A 68 -10.52 39.89 -30.60
CA VAL A 68 -9.81 38.64 -30.29
C VAL A 68 -8.30 38.88 -30.19
N ALA A 69 -7.73 39.71 -31.06
CA ALA A 69 -6.30 40.03 -31.05
C ALA A 69 -5.88 40.79 -29.78
N ALA A 70 -6.75 41.67 -29.22
CA ALA A 70 -6.49 42.33 -27.95
C ALA A 70 -6.54 41.34 -26.77
N VAL A 71 -7.51 40.45 -26.76
CA VAL A 71 -7.63 39.36 -25.75
C VAL A 71 -6.40 38.46 -25.77
N GLU A 72 -5.94 38.08 -26.97
CA GLU A 72 -4.69 37.28 -27.11
C GLU A 72 -3.45 38.05 -26.63
N LYS A 73 -3.39 39.34 -26.89
CA LYS A 73 -2.28 40.20 -26.43
C LYS A 73 -2.25 40.30 -24.91
N HIS A 74 -3.42 40.45 -24.27
CA HIS A 74 -3.55 40.53 -22.81
C HIS A 74 -3.88 39.16 -22.16
N ARG A 75 -3.30 38.09 -22.70
CA ARG A 75 -3.56 36.71 -22.33
C ARG A 75 -3.59 36.45 -20.81
N MET A 76 -2.65 37.01 -20.07
CA MET A 76 -2.56 36.78 -18.60
C MET A 76 -3.78 37.35 -17.85
N VAL A 77 -4.31 38.47 -18.30
CA VAL A 77 -5.53 39.06 -17.75
C VAL A 77 -6.72 38.15 -18.02
N TRP A 78 -6.87 37.69 -19.25
CA TRP A 78 -7.99 36.80 -19.62
C TRP A 78 -7.89 35.38 -19.04
N GLU A 79 -6.71 34.87 -18.80
CA GLU A 79 -6.51 33.62 -17.99
C GLU A 79 -6.99 33.86 -16.55
N SER A 80 -6.76 35.02 -15.99
CA SER A 80 -7.28 35.40 -14.66
C SER A 80 -8.81 35.56 -14.67
N VAL A 81 -9.37 36.21 -15.68
CA VAL A 81 -10.83 36.33 -15.88
C VAL A 81 -11.44 34.93 -15.95
N LEU A 82 -10.90 34.05 -16.79
CA LEU A 82 -11.35 32.66 -16.92
C LEU A 82 -11.37 31.94 -15.56
N ARG A 83 -10.29 32.04 -14.80
CA ARG A 83 -10.17 31.44 -13.48
C ARG A 83 -11.22 31.96 -12.51
N TYR A 84 -11.37 33.28 -12.41
CA TYR A 84 -12.25 33.91 -11.43
C TYR A 84 -13.75 33.82 -11.79
N VAL A 85 -14.11 33.82 -13.09
CA VAL A 85 -15.48 33.56 -13.53
C VAL A 85 -15.87 32.11 -13.26
N ARG A 86 -14.95 31.16 -13.54
CA ARG A 86 -15.17 29.73 -13.29
C ARG A 86 -15.30 29.41 -11.80
N SER A 87 -14.49 30.06 -10.98
CA SER A 87 -14.52 29.85 -9.54
C SER A 87 -15.66 30.58 -8.82
N HIS A 88 -16.47 31.32 -9.55
CA HIS A 88 -17.53 32.19 -9.02
C HIS A 88 -17.02 33.33 -8.11
N GLU A 89 -15.76 33.70 -8.23
CA GLU A 89 -15.17 34.82 -7.47
C GLU A 89 -15.50 36.18 -8.11
N MET A 90 -15.76 36.20 -9.43
CA MET A 90 -16.15 37.39 -10.17
C MET A 90 -17.48 37.16 -10.89
N PRO A 91 -18.36 38.16 -10.86
CA PRO A 91 -18.34 39.33 -9.97
C PRO A 91 -18.47 38.90 -8.50
N PRO A 92 -17.90 39.70 -7.54
CA PRO A 92 -18.01 39.40 -6.13
C PRO A 92 -19.49 39.37 -5.70
N PRO A 93 -19.95 38.29 -5.01
CA PRO A 93 -21.37 38.18 -4.65
C PRO A 93 -21.91 39.27 -3.73
N GLU A 94 -21.02 39.94 -3.02
CA GLU A 94 -21.36 40.97 -2.03
C GLU A 94 -21.44 42.37 -2.66
N ASP A 95 -20.77 42.57 -3.79
CA ASP A 95 -20.63 43.89 -4.46
C ASP A 95 -21.49 44.01 -5.74
N ALA A 96 -22.11 42.91 -6.19
CA ALA A 96 -22.84 42.90 -7.47
C ALA A 96 -24.35 42.96 -7.29
N ASP A 97 -24.99 43.87 -8.01
CA ASP A 97 -26.46 44.00 -8.04
C ASP A 97 -27.15 42.75 -8.61
N ALA A 98 -26.47 42.05 -9.50
CA ALA A 98 -26.91 40.76 -10.06
C ALA A 98 -25.72 39.84 -10.39
N LEU A 99 -25.88 38.54 -10.17
CA LEU A 99 -24.89 37.54 -10.54
C LEU A 99 -25.24 36.91 -11.89
N PRO A 100 -24.24 36.57 -12.74
CA PRO A 100 -24.48 35.80 -13.94
C PRO A 100 -24.97 34.38 -13.60
N THR A 101 -25.91 33.87 -14.39
CA THR A 101 -26.34 32.47 -14.31
C THR A 101 -25.18 31.55 -14.73
N GLN A 102 -25.31 30.23 -14.46
CA GLN A 102 -24.29 29.29 -14.88
C GLN A 102 -24.14 29.26 -16.41
N GLU A 103 -25.28 29.36 -17.14
CA GLU A 103 -25.29 29.40 -18.60
C GLU A 103 -24.56 30.64 -19.14
N GLU A 104 -24.79 31.82 -18.52
CA GLU A 104 -24.10 33.06 -18.87
C GLU A 104 -22.60 32.98 -18.58
N ARG A 105 -22.20 32.33 -17.44
CA ARG A 105 -20.78 32.05 -17.14
C ARG A 105 -20.17 31.12 -18.17
N ASP A 106 -20.87 30.05 -18.53
CA ASP A 106 -20.42 29.08 -19.51
C ASP A 106 -20.17 29.70 -20.89
N VAL A 107 -20.95 30.70 -21.29
CA VAL A 107 -20.70 31.46 -22.51
C VAL A 107 -19.36 32.20 -22.46
N ILE A 108 -19.10 32.92 -21.37
CA ILE A 108 -17.83 33.66 -21.18
C ILE A 108 -16.66 32.69 -21.13
N ILE A 109 -16.76 31.67 -20.31
CA ILE A 109 -15.72 30.62 -20.09
C ILE A 109 -15.37 29.95 -21.42
N THR A 110 -16.37 29.40 -22.12
CA THR A 110 -16.18 28.67 -23.37
C THR A 110 -15.54 29.53 -24.44
N TRP A 111 -15.97 30.81 -24.55
CA TRP A 111 -15.40 31.70 -25.51
C TRP A 111 -13.93 32.02 -25.20
N ILE A 112 -13.60 32.41 -23.96
CA ILE A 112 -12.21 32.70 -23.56
C ILE A 112 -11.30 31.49 -23.83
N GLU A 113 -11.73 30.32 -23.45
CA GLU A 113 -10.95 29.09 -23.65
C GLU A 113 -10.68 28.80 -25.13
N LYS A 114 -11.70 28.97 -25.97
CA LYS A 114 -11.55 28.80 -27.41
C LYS A 114 -10.53 29.77 -28.01
N GLN A 115 -10.45 31.00 -27.51
CA GLN A 115 -9.52 32.03 -28.00
C GLN A 115 -8.10 31.82 -27.46
N LEU A 116 -7.96 31.61 -26.15
CA LEU A 116 -6.64 31.54 -25.52
C LEU A 116 -5.90 30.24 -25.85
N TYR A 117 -6.63 29.15 -26.01
CA TYR A 117 -6.02 27.82 -26.11
C TYR A 117 -6.15 27.20 -27.50
N ARG A 118 -6.78 27.88 -28.44
CA ARG A 118 -6.89 27.50 -29.87
C ARG A 118 -7.16 25.99 -30.06
N TYR A 119 -8.12 25.45 -29.29
CA TYR A 119 -8.53 24.08 -29.48
C TYR A 119 -9.13 23.91 -30.88
N ASP A 120 -8.47 23.08 -31.71
CA ASP A 120 -8.98 22.70 -33.03
C ASP A 120 -9.60 21.28 -32.97
N PRO A 121 -10.94 21.17 -33.00
CA PRO A 121 -11.61 19.86 -32.98
C PRO A 121 -11.24 19.00 -34.19
N ALA A 122 -10.79 19.60 -35.29
CA ALA A 122 -10.36 18.85 -36.48
C ALA A 122 -8.97 18.23 -36.33
N ASN A 123 -8.14 18.81 -35.45
CA ASN A 123 -6.80 18.28 -35.15
C ASN A 123 -6.61 18.12 -33.63
N PRO A 124 -7.32 17.17 -33.01
CA PRO A 124 -7.23 16.96 -31.57
C PRO A 124 -5.82 16.58 -31.17
N ASP A 125 -5.33 17.15 -30.07
CA ASP A 125 -4.00 16.89 -29.53
C ASP A 125 -4.08 15.87 -28.39
N PRO A 126 -3.42 14.71 -28.47
CA PRO A 126 -3.39 13.73 -27.37
C PRO A 126 -2.46 14.14 -26.21
N GLY A 127 -1.76 15.26 -26.35
CA GLY A 127 -0.78 15.71 -25.40
C GLY A 127 0.56 14.96 -25.48
N LYS A 128 1.48 15.33 -24.58
CA LYS A 128 2.79 14.66 -24.49
C LYS A 128 2.64 13.25 -23.89
N VAL A 129 3.39 12.31 -24.41
CA VAL A 129 3.57 11.01 -23.73
C VAL A 129 4.57 11.21 -22.62
N THR A 130 4.15 10.92 -21.39
CA THR A 130 5.03 11.03 -20.24
C THR A 130 5.81 9.74 -20.09
N LEU A 131 7.14 9.82 -20.20
CA LEU A 131 8.02 8.76 -19.79
C LEU A 131 8.11 8.80 -18.25
N ARG A 132 7.60 7.78 -17.57
CA ARG A 132 7.64 7.72 -16.12
C ARG A 132 8.20 6.39 -15.62
N ARG A 133 8.94 6.42 -14.50
CA ARG A 133 9.31 5.20 -13.83
C ARG A 133 8.12 4.59 -13.08
N LEU A 134 8.23 3.32 -12.75
CA LEU A 134 7.31 2.70 -11.81
C LEU A 134 7.45 3.37 -10.44
N ASN A 135 6.33 3.70 -9.80
CA ASN A 135 6.33 4.10 -8.40
C ASN A 135 6.50 2.86 -7.50
N ARG A 136 6.63 3.05 -6.18
CA ARG A 136 6.86 1.95 -5.22
C ARG A 136 5.74 0.90 -5.24
N ALA A 137 4.49 1.33 -5.35
CA ALA A 137 3.34 0.43 -5.40
C ALA A 137 3.33 -0.41 -6.69
N GLU A 138 3.54 0.23 -7.83
CA GLU A 138 3.62 -0.42 -9.14
C GLU A 138 4.81 -1.37 -9.24
N TYR A 139 5.97 -0.98 -8.70
CA TYR A 139 7.15 -1.84 -8.66
C TYR A 139 6.88 -3.11 -7.84
N ASN A 140 6.36 -2.97 -6.62
CA ASN A 140 6.04 -4.11 -5.77
C ASN A 140 5.02 -5.05 -6.42
N ALA A 141 3.94 -4.49 -6.98
CA ALA A 141 2.90 -5.28 -7.65
C ALA A 141 3.44 -5.98 -8.91
N THR A 142 4.28 -5.28 -9.70
CA THR A 142 4.90 -5.87 -10.89
C THR A 142 5.85 -7.02 -10.52
N ILE A 143 6.70 -6.86 -9.52
CA ILE A 143 7.61 -7.92 -9.05
C ILE A 143 6.83 -9.10 -8.48
N ARG A 144 5.78 -8.87 -7.68
CA ARG A 144 4.90 -9.93 -7.18
C ARG A 144 4.32 -10.75 -8.34
N ASP A 145 3.79 -10.10 -9.37
CA ASP A 145 3.14 -10.77 -10.50
C ASP A 145 4.13 -11.43 -11.47
N LEU A 146 5.34 -10.87 -11.60
CA LEU A 146 6.39 -11.39 -12.48
C LEU A 146 7.17 -12.55 -11.86
N VAL A 147 7.55 -12.41 -10.60
CA VAL A 147 8.48 -13.31 -9.89
C VAL A 147 7.77 -14.15 -8.82
N GLY A 148 6.74 -13.60 -8.17
CA GLY A 148 5.97 -14.31 -7.13
C GLY A 148 6.58 -14.24 -5.73
N VAL A 149 7.37 -13.21 -5.43
CA VAL A 149 7.94 -13.02 -4.08
C VAL A 149 6.95 -12.38 -3.13
N ASP A 150 7.00 -12.77 -1.85
CA ASP A 150 6.05 -12.34 -0.81
C ASP A 150 6.46 -11.07 -0.05
N PHE A 151 7.64 -10.52 -0.30
CA PHE A 151 8.09 -9.30 0.34
C PHE A 151 7.86 -8.07 -0.55
N LYS A 152 7.96 -6.87 0.03
CA LYS A 152 7.82 -5.59 -0.68
C LYS A 152 9.21 -5.04 -1.00
N PRO A 153 9.78 -5.32 -2.19
CA PRO A 153 11.16 -4.94 -2.52
C PRO A 153 11.40 -3.43 -2.45
N ALA A 154 10.38 -2.63 -2.75
CA ALA A 154 10.47 -1.18 -2.72
C ALA A 154 10.24 -0.56 -1.32
N ALA A 155 10.20 -1.37 -0.24
CA ALA A 155 10.05 -0.83 1.12
C ALA A 155 11.22 0.09 1.51
N ASP A 156 12.42 -0.26 1.05
CA ASP A 156 13.67 0.50 1.31
C ASP A 156 13.92 1.65 0.31
N PHE A 157 13.02 1.88 -0.65
CA PHE A 157 13.17 2.95 -1.62
C PHE A 157 12.79 4.30 -1.00
N PRO A 158 13.39 5.41 -1.44
CA PRO A 158 12.89 6.74 -1.12
C PRO A 158 11.40 6.85 -1.42
N PRO A 159 10.63 7.62 -0.65
CA PRO A 159 9.22 7.87 -0.97
C PRO A 159 9.10 8.52 -2.35
N ASP A 160 8.01 8.21 -3.04
CA ASP A 160 7.71 8.84 -4.32
C ASP A 160 7.13 10.24 -4.08
N ASP A 161 7.55 11.21 -4.88
CA ASP A 161 6.96 12.53 -4.90
C ASP A 161 5.57 12.47 -5.54
N SER A 162 4.66 13.33 -5.08
CA SER A 162 3.29 13.42 -5.58
C SER A 162 3.10 14.68 -6.43
N GLY A 163 2.46 14.51 -7.57
CA GLY A 163 2.02 15.59 -8.44
C GLY A 163 0.53 15.47 -8.71
N TYR A 164 -0.20 16.61 -8.75
CA TYR A 164 -1.64 16.64 -9.00
C TYR A 164 -2.47 15.73 -8.08
N GLY A 165 -1.93 15.42 -6.89
CA GLY A 165 -2.54 14.54 -5.88
C GLY A 165 -2.23 13.05 -6.03
N PHE A 166 -1.33 12.64 -6.96
CA PHE A 166 -0.99 11.23 -7.21
C PHE A 166 0.53 11.01 -7.28
N ASP A 167 0.96 9.84 -6.80
CA ASP A 167 2.37 9.41 -6.75
C ASP A 167 2.84 8.67 -8.02
N ASN A 168 2.00 8.61 -9.05
CA ASN A 168 2.33 8.00 -10.34
C ASN A 168 2.58 9.02 -11.46
N ILE A 169 2.79 10.29 -11.12
CA ILE A 169 2.97 11.38 -12.08
C ILE A 169 4.41 11.46 -12.57
N GLY A 170 4.58 11.36 -13.89
CA GLY A 170 5.91 11.30 -14.49
C GLY A 170 6.77 12.55 -14.31
N ASP A 171 6.14 13.73 -14.26
CA ASP A 171 6.85 15.00 -14.14
C ASP A 171 7.57 15.17 -12.78
N VAL A 172 7.15 14.44 -11.74
CA VAL A 172 7.75 14.48 -10.39
C VAL A 172 8.57 13.22 -10.05
N LEU A 173 8.40 12.12 -10.79
CA LEU A 173 9.08 10.85 -10.54
C LEU A 173 10.53 10.86 -11.08
N SER A 174 11.44 11.47 -10.33
CA SER A 174 12.86 11.47 -10.65
C SER A 174 13.56 10.12 -10.42
N LEU A 175 14.73 9.91 -11.02
CA LEU A 175 15.60 8.76 -10.80
C LEU A 175 16.97 9.22 -10.26
N PRO A 176 17.07 9.53 -8.96
CA PRO A 176 18.35 9.88 -8.37
C PRO A 176 19.28 8.64 -8.28
N PRO A 177 20.62 8.83 -8.24
CA PRO A 177 21.60 7.74 -8.17
C PRO A 177 21.32 6.75 -7.03
N VAL A 178 20.91 7.23 -5.85
CA VAL A 178 20.57 6.38 -4.70
C VAL A 178 19.43 5.41 -5.03
N LEU A 179 18.42 5.86 -5.78
CA LEU A 179 17.33 4.98 -6.17
C LEU A 179 17.81 3.91 -7.17
N MET A 180 18.76 4.24 -8.07
CA MET A 180 19.34 3.26 -8.98
C MET A 180 20.11 2.17 -8.22
N GLU A 181 20.88 2.54 -7.19
CA GLU A 181 21.54 1.57 -6.32
C GLU A 181 20.52 0.67 -5.60
N LYS A 182 19.38 1.24 -5.18
CA LYS A 182 18.28 0.47 -4.57
C LYS A 182 17.66 -0.52 -5.55
N TYR A 183 17.48 -0.15 -6.83
CA TYR A 183 16.98 -1.08 -7.87
C TYR A 183 17.96 -2.24 -8.10
N LEU A 184 19.26 -1.97 -8.15
CA LEU A 184 20.28 -3.02 -8.27
C LEU A 184 20.22 -3.98 -7.08
N SER A 185 20.24 -3.45 -5.85
CA SER A 185 20.14 -4.25 -4.63
C SER A 185 18.80 -5.02 -4.54
N ALA A 186 17.69 -4.42 -4.98
CA ALA A 186 16.41 -5.08 -5.00
C ALA A 186 16.38 -6.24 -6.01
N ALA A 187 16.94 -6.06 -7.22
CA ALA A 187 17.01 -7.12 -8.21
C ALA A 187 17.83 -8.33 -7.69
N ASP A 188 18.92 -8.08 -6.96
CA ASP A 188 19.68 -9.13 -6.30
C ASP A 188 18.83 -9.87 -5.26
N LYS A 189 18.24 -9.15 -4.30
CA LYS A 189 17.41 -9.73 -3.24
C LYS A 189 16.22 -10.53 -3.81
N ILE A 190 15.54 -10.00 -4.84
CA ILE A 190 14.39 -10.64 -5.47
C ILE A 190 14.79 -11.99 -6.07
N LEU A 191 15.84 -11.99 -6.89
CA LEU A 191 16.21 -13.21 -7.61
C LEU A 191 17.03 -14.18 -6.75
N ASP A 192 17.77 -13.71 -5.76
CA ASP A 192 18.47 -14.59 -4.81
C ASP A 192 17.47 -15.36 -3.95
N GLN A 193 16.35 -14.74 -3.58
CA GLN A 193 15.28 -15.43 -2.88
C GLN A 193 14.44 -16.33 -3.79
N ALA A 194 14.23 -15.93 -5.04
CA ALA A 194 13.37 -16.65 -5.97
C ALA A 194 14.07 -17.84 -6.66
N ILE A 195 15.37 -17.73 -6.93
CA ILE A 195 16.18 -18.74 -7.61
C ILE A 195 17.40 -19.06 -6.73
N VAL A 196 17.30 -20.06 -5.92
CA VAL A 196 18.41 -20.55 -5.09
C VAL A 196 19.31 -21.40 -5.99
N THR A 197 20.57 -20.97 -6.19
CA THR A 197 21.50 -21.60 -7.15
C THR A 197 22.58 -22.46 -6.51
N ASP A 198 22.97 -22.13 -5.29
CA ASP A 198 24.04 -22.81 -4.59
C ASP A 198 23.65 -23.15 -3.15
N PRO A 199 24.22 -24.24 -2.57
CA PRO A 199 24.22 -24.39 -1.14
C PRO A 199 25.00 -23.20 -0.55
N ILE A 200 24.31 -22.34 0.20
CA ILE A 200 24.94 -21.19 0.85
C ILE A 200 26.06 -21.74 1.72
N LYS A 201 27.29 -21.33 1.46
CA LYS A 201 28.43 -21.66 2.31
C LYS A 201 28.21 -21.00 3.65
N SER A 202 28.05 -21.80 4.70
CA SER A 202 27.94 -21.29 6.07
C SER A 202 29.26 -20.62 6.47
N GLU A 203 29.18 -19.36 6.88
CA GLU A 203 30.29 -18.67 7.54
C GLU A 203 30.22 -18.96 9.05
N VAL A 204 31.35 -19.32 9.64
CA VAL A 204 31.47 -19.46 11.09
C VAL A 204 32.17 -18.21 11.63
N ARG A 205 31.47 -17.45 12.45
CA ARG A 205 32.00 -16.28 13.14
C ARG A 205 31.98 -16.50 14.64
N ARG A 206 33.16 -16.68 15.21
CA ARG A 206 33.34 -16.78 16.67
C ARG A 206 33.79 -15.43 17.21
N VAL A 207 32.99 -14.86 18.10
CA VAL A 207 33.25 -13.58 18.76
C VAL A 207 33.54 -13.84 20.24
N PRO A 208 34.75 -13.49 20.71
CA PRO A 208 35.03 -13.51 22.16
C PRO A 208 34.03 -12.63 22.91
N ALA A 209 33.53 -13.11 24.05
CA ALA A 209 32.57 -12.36 24.85
C ALA A 209 33.12 -10.98 25.31
N SER A 210 34.43 -10.91 25.54
CA SER A 210 35.13 -9.67 25.88
C SER A 210 35.13 -8.57 24.77
N LEU A 211 34.80 -8.96 23.52
CA LEU A 211 34.66 -8.05 22.37
C LEU A 211 33.21 -7.79 21.97
N ALA A 212 32.28 -8.41 22.66
CA ALA A 212 30.84 -8.24 22.44
C ALA A 212 30.30 -7.03 23.22
N GLU A 213 29.11 -6.57 22.86
CA GLU A 213 28.38 -5.58 23.66
C GLU A 213 27.87 -6.28 24.93
N VAL A 214 28.16 -5.71 26.10
CA VAL A 214 27.78 -6.30 27.40
C VAL A 214 26.71 -5.45 28.08
N GLY A 215 25.76 -6.13 28.74
CA GLY A 215 24.71 -5.48 29.53
C GLY A 215 25.27 -4.63 30.69
N PHE A 216 24.43 -3.75 31.22
CA PHE A 216 24.84 -2.77 32.23
C PHE A 216 25.38 -3.39 33.53
N ASN A 217 24.90 -4.58 33.91
CA ASN A 217 25.32 -5.26 35.14
C ASN A 217 26.38 -6.36 34.89
N ALA A 218 26.71 -6.65 33.65
CA ALA A 218 27.71 -7.64 33.31
C ALA A 218 29.09 -7.15 33.68
N ILE A 219 29.86 -8.00 34.37
CA ILE A 219 31.25 -7.73 34.66
C ILE A 219 32.10 -8.17 33.48
N GLY A 220 32.70 -7.18 32.81
CA GLY A 220 33.59 -7.44 31.66
C GLY A 220 34.80 -8.33 32.00
N ASP A 221 35.54 -8.70 30.95
CA ASP A 221 36.75 -9.53 31.06
C ASP A 221 37.73 -8.97 32.04
N ARG A 222 38.15 -9.83 33.03
CA ARG A 222 39.19 -9.49 34.02
C ARG A 222 40.58 -9.93 33.57
N GLY A 223 40.78 -10.30 32.32
CA GLY A 223 42.04 -10.77 31.75
C GLY A 223 42.10 -12.26 31.54
N ASP A 224 41.02 -13.00 31.82
CA ASP A 224 40.88 -14.45 31.61
C ASP A 224 40.00 -14.80 30.38
N GLY A 225 39.43 -13.78 29.74
CA GLY A 225 38.59 -13.91 28.56
C GLY A 225 37.15 -14.32 28.83
N TRP A 226 36.69 -14.30 30.10
CA TRP A 226 35.34 -14.63 30.50
C TRP A 226 34.55 -13.40 30.90
N VAL A 227 33.34 -13.22 30.38
CA VAL A 227 32.37 -12.23 30.80
C VAL A 227 31.39 -12.85 31.77
N HIS A 228 31.17 -12.20 32.93
CA HIS A 228 30.33 -12.65 34.00
C HIS A 228 28.94 -12.08 33.91
N LEU A 229 27.93 -12.89 33.72
CA LEU A 229 26.53 -12.54 33.73
C LEU A 229 25.91 -12.87 35.09
N ILE A 230 25.34 -11.88 35.76
CA ILE A 230 24.82 -11.97 37.12
C ILE A 230 23.28 -11.92 37.04
N SER A 231 22.61 -12.90 37.59
CA SER A 231 21.15 -13.08 37.58
C SER A 231 20.39 -12.14 38.56
N LEU A 232 20.82 -10.91 38.76
CA LEU A 232 20.11 -9.96 39.65
C LEU A 232 18.98 -9.24 38.92
N GLU A 233 19.22 -8.87 37.66
CA GLU A 233 18.28 -8.31 36.73
C GLU A 233 18.49 -9.00 35.38
N GLU A 234 18.14 -8.41 34.28
CA GLU A 234 18.37 -8.94 32.94
C GLU A 234 19.79 -8.55 32.49
N ASP A 235 20.70 -9.51 32.44
CA ASP A 235 22.09 -9.31 32.01
C ASP A 235 22.39 -10.10 30.75
N ASP A 236 23.11 -9.53 29.80
CA ASP A 236 23.43 -10.20 28.53
C ASP A 236 24.81 -9.85 27.95
N VAL A 237 25.23 -10.73 27.03
CA VAL A 237 26.30 -10.49 26.06
C VAL A 237 25.70 -10.53 24.66
N ALA A 238 25.87 -9.48 23.88
CA ALA A 238 25.26 -9.32 22.56
C ALA A 238 26.30 -9.18 21.45
N VAL A 239 26.11 -9.89 20.37
CA VAL A 239 26.93 -9.79 19.15
C VAL A 239 26.09 -9.20 18.04
N PRO A 240 26.26 -7.92 17.68
CA PRO A 240 25.57 -7.32 16.57
C PRO A 240 26.22 -7.71 15.24
N LEU A 241 25.45 -8.32 14.33
CA LEU A 241 25.91 -8.70 13.01
C LEU A 241 24.90 -8.26 11.95
N ASN A 242 25.41 -7.80 10.81
CA ASN A 242 24.58 -7.61 9.61
C ASN A 242 24.63 -8.92 8.80
N VAL A 243 23.51 -9.61 8.74
CA VAL A 243 23.44 -10.98 8.20
C VAL A 243 22.37 -11.10 7.12
N PRO A 244 22.53 -11.97 6.11
CA PRO A 244 21.45 -12.33 5.20
C PRO A 244 20.36 -13.12 5.94
N ALA A 245 19.14 -13.12 5.38
CA ALA A 245 18.07 -13.98 5.91
C ALA A 245 18.43 -15.46 5.75
N GLY A 246 18.15 -16.26 6.76
CA GLY A 246 18.41 -17.71 6.73
C GLY A 246 18.37 -18.33 8.11
N ASP A 247 18.65 -19.61 8.16
CA ASP A 247 18.83 -20.31 9.43
C ASP A 247 20.29 -20.20 9.90
N TYR A 248 20.45 -20.00 11.20
CA TYR A 248 21.76 -19.89 11.83
C TYR A 248 21.85 -20.85 13.01
N MET A 249 23.04 -21.38 13.25
CA MET A 249 23.41 -22.08 14.48
C MET A 249 24.14 -21.09 15.38
N VAL A 250 23.60 -20.87 16.55
CA VAL A 250 24.22 -20.03 17.58
C VAL A 250 24.76 -20.95 18.67
N ARG A 251 26.06 -20.85 18.96
CA ARG A 251 26.71 -21.61 20.02
C ARG A 251 27.28 -20.65 21.04
N VAL A 252 27.04 -20.94 22.30
CA VAL A 252 27.58 -20.19 23.45
C VAL A 252 28.42 -21.13 24.28
N HIS A 253 29.68 -20.74 24.52
CA HIS A 253 30.58 -21.49 25.40
C HIS A 253 30.56 -20.89 26.79
N ALA A 254 30.01 -21.63 27.74
CA ALA A 254 29.74 -21.12 29.07
C ALA A 254 29.89 -22.20 30.17
N PHE A 255 30.06 -21.71 31.39
CA PHE A 255 29.91 -22.50 32.62
C PHE A 255 29.22 -21.65 33.69
N SER A 256 28.82 -22.26 34.80
CA SER A 256 28.33 -21.55 35.97
C SER A 256 29.08 -22.00 37.22
N THR A 257 29.20 -21.13 38.21
CA THR A 257 29.73 -21.47 39.51
C THR A 257 28.65 -21.40 40.57
N ARG A 258 28.79 -22.31 41.57
CA ARG A 258 27.92 -22.33 42.74
C ARG A 258 28.50 -21.51 43.90
N ASP A 259 29.80 -21.56 44.02
CA ASP A 259 30.47 -20.89 45.10
C ASP A 259 30.67 -19.45 44.67
N GLY A 260 30.05 -18.52 45.42
CA GLY A 260 30.29 -17.14 45.29
C GLY A 260 31.77 -16.84 45.41
N GLY A 261 32.48 -17.05 44.28
CA GLY A 261 33.78 -16.38 44.13
C GLY A 261 33.51 -14.93 44.44
N ALA A 262 34.22 -14.39 45.42
CA ALA A 262 33.97 -13.11 46.03
C ALA A 262 33.71 -12.04 44.97
N VAL A 263 32.44 -11.68 44.72
CA VAL A 263 32.09 -10.52 43.95
C VAL A 263 32.45 -9.31 44.81
N VAL A 264 33.64 -8.82 44.58
CA VAL A 264 34.08 -7.56 45.22
C VAL A 264 33.41 -6.44 44.43
N GLY A 265 32.24 -6.01 44.90
CA GLY A 265 31.65 -4.76 44.44
C GLY A 265 32.65 -3.65 44.74
N GLN A 266 32.77 -2.68 43.83
CA GLN A 266 33.58 -1.47 44.10
C GLN A 266 33.10 -0.85 45.41
N GLY A 267 33.88 -1.04 46.50
CA GLY A 267 33.66 -0.41 47.80
C GLY A 267 33.36 -1.31 48.99
N SER A 268 33.40 -2.65 48.91
CA SER A 268 33.17 -3.57 50.03
C SER A 268 34.34 -4.53 50.25
N GLU A 269 34.94 -4.49 51.44
CA GLU A 269 36.11 -5.35 51.84
C GLU A 269 35.73 -6.79 52.29
N LYS A 270 34.44 -7.19 52.20
CA LYS A 270 34.04 -8.53 52.67
C LYS A 270 33.31 -9.36 51.59
N PRO A 271 33.72 -10.60 51.38
CA PRO A 271 33.02 -11.47 50.43
C PRO A 271 31.63 -11.84 50.93
N LEU A 272 30.63 -11.83 50.05
CA LEU A 272 29.27 -12.25 50.32
C LEU A 272 29.22 -13.80 50.29
N VAL A 273 28.93 -14.45 51.39
CA VAL A 273 28.75 -15.91 51.55
C VAL A 273 27.26 -16.23 51.60
N PHE A 274 26.78 -17.10 50.72
CA PHE A 274 25.37 -17.49 50.60
C PHE A 274 25.14 -18.95 51.02
N LYS A 275 24.03 -19.28 51.71
CA LYS A 275 23.84 -20.53 52.41
C LYS A 275 22.93 -21.56 51.78
N ASP A 276 22.07 -21.25 50.81
CA ASP A 276 21.05 -22.14 50.25
C ASP A 276 21.24 -22.45 48.75
N ASP A 277 20.89 -23.69 48.29
CA ASP A 277 21.01 -24.11 46.91
C ASP A 277 19.81 -23.59 46.02
N PRO A 278 20.02 -22.70 45.04
CA PRO A 278 18.95 -22.13 44.25
C PRO A 278 18.49 -22.99 43.04
N GLY A 279 18.98 -24.26 42.95
CA GLY A 279 18.75 -25.12 41.78
C GLY A 279 19.73 -24.83 40.63
N PRO A 280 19.55 -25.39 39.43
CA PRO A 280 20.46 -25.20 38.30
C PRO A 280 20.39 -23.79 37.77
N THR A 281 21.56 -23.21 37.48
CA THR A 281 21.65 -21.89 36.83
C THR A 281 21.24 -22.04 35.37
N LYS A 282 20.40 -21.13 34.90
CA LYS A 282 19.91 -21.16 33.54
C LYS A 282 20.30 -19.89 32.77
N PHE A 283 20.55 -20.03 31.49
CA PHE A 283 20.69 -18.92 30.57
C PHE A 283 19.90 -19.15 29.28
N SER A 284 19.63 -18.10 28.54
CA SER A 284 18.90 -18.17 27.28
C SER A 284 19.76 -17.65 26.13
N ILE A 285 19.65 -18.31 24.98
CA ILE A 285 20.10 -17.75 23.70
C ILE A 285 18.92 -16.96 23.12
N LEU A 286 19.17 -15.71 22.71
CA LEU A 286 18.17 -14.82 22.12
C LEU A 286 18.62 -14.31 20.75
N LEU A 287 17.62 -14.05 19.89
CA LEU A 287 17.79 -13.23 18.71
C LEU A 287 17.05 -11.92 18.94
N ASN A 288 17.78 -10.82 18.96
CA ASN A 288 17.30 -9.52 19.46
C ASN A 288 16.77 -9.69 20.90
N ASP A 289 15.48 -9.49 21.13
CA ASP A 289 14.85 -9.64 22.45
C ASP A 289 14.02 -10.94 22.57
N ALA A 290 13.97 -11.75 21.52
CA ALA A 290 13.22 -12.99 21.49
C ALA A 290 14.06 -14.19 21.97
N VAL A 291 13.59 -14.89 22.99
CA VAL A 291 14.23 -16.12 23.47
C VAL A 291 14.12 -17.21 22.41
N VAL A 292 15.26 -17.74 21.99
CA VAL A 292 15.33 -18.87 21.06
C VAL A 292 15.28 -20.17 21.83
N GLN A 293 16.11 -20.28 22.86
CA GLN A 293 16.18 -21.48 23.69
C GLN A 293 16.79 -21.18 25.06
N GLU A 294 16.30 -21.86 26.10
CA GLU A 294 16.82 -21.85 27.48
C GLU A 294 17.62 -23.11 27.77
N PHE A 295 18.73 -22.93 28.50
CA PHE A 295 19.65 -24.01 28.87
C PHE A 295 19.96 -24.03 30.35
N GLU A 296 20.13 -25.23 30.96
CA GLU A 296 20.76 -25.38 32.25
C GLU A 296 22.27 -25.48 32.06
N VAL A 297 23.01 -24.62 32.77
CA VAL A 297 24.47 -24.53 32.59
C VAL A 297 25.18 -25.47 33.52
N THR A 298 26.15 -26.19 32.97
CA THR A 298 27.05 -27.05 33.78
C THR A 298 27.87 -26.19 34.74
N ARG A 299 28.01 -26.65 35.98
CA ARG A 299 28.70 -25.93 37.06
C ARG A 299 30.15 -26.38 37.21
N ASP A 300 30.87 -26.42 36.13
CA ASP A 300 32.23 -26.93 36.14
C ASP A 300 33.14 -26.04 35.29
N GLU A 301 33.94 -25.21 35.96
CA GLU A 301 34.93 -24.33 35.33
C GLU A 301 36.00 -25.15 34.58
N THR A 302 36.31 -26.37 35.06
CA THR A 302 37.32 -27.23 34.43
C THR A 302 36.80 -27.92 33.17
N LYS A 303 35.46 -27.95 32.98
CA LYS A 303 34.77 -28.52 31.81
C LYS A 303 33.61 -27.62 31.36
N PRO A 304 33.87 -26.41 30.80
CA PRO A 304 32.82 -25.57 30.28
C PRO A 304 32.03 -26.26 29.18
N GLY A 305 30.70 -26.01 29.14
CA GLY A 305 29.81 -26.55 28.11
C GLY A 305 29.70 -25.64 26.90
N THR A 306 29.41 -26.24 25.73
CA THR A 306 28.98 -25.50 24.57
C THR A 306 27.51 -25.78 24.37
N TYR A 307 26.70 -24.73 24.34
CA TYR A 307 25.23 -24.75 24.22
C TYR A 307 24.86 -24.22 22.85
N GLU A 308 24.03 -24.92 22.11
CA GLU A 308 23.72 -24.56 20.74
C GLU A 308 22.21 -24.49 20.50
N ALA A 309 21.80 -23.47 19.73
CA ALA A 309 20.43 -23.26 19.29
C ALA A 309 20.39 -22.91 17.81
N ARG A 310 19.44 -23.50 17.08
CA ARG A 310 19.16 -23.10 15.70
C ARG A 310 18.07 -22.02 15.67
N VAL A 311 18.27 -20.97 14.87
CA VAL A 311 17.35 -19.82 14.80
C VAL A 311 17.19 -19.36 13.36
N GLY A 312 15.95 -19.06 12.97
CA GLY A 312 15.65 -18.36 11.72
C GLY A 312 15.87 -16.86 11.90
N VAL A 313 16.73 -16.28 11.07
CA VAL A 313 17.21 -14.91 11.18
C VAL A 313 16.74 -14.11 9.98
N PRO A 314 16.06 -12.98 10.16
CA PRO A 314 15.74 -12.06 9.06
C PRO A 314 17.00 -11.34 8.57
N ALA A 315 16.98 -10.85 7.31
CA ALA A 315 18.09 -10.07 6.78
C ALA A 315 18.27 -8.73 7.52
N GLY A 316 19.50 -8.28 7.62
CA GLY A 316 19.84 -6.99 8.21
C GLY A 316 20.62 -7.10 9.51
N ARG A 317 20.68 -5.99 10.27
CA ARG A 317 21.39 -5.96 11.56
C ARG A 317 20.59 -6.70 12.62
N GLN A 318 21.19 -7.73 13.20
CA GLN A 318 20.59 -8.59 14.22
C GLN A 318 21.53 -8.68 15.42
N TYR A 319 20.96 -8.90 16.62
CA TYR A 319 21.69 -9.08 17.86
C TYR A 319 21.55 -10.52 18.34
N PHE A 320 22.65 -11.26 18.32
CA PHE A 320 22.72 -12.62 18.87
C PHE A 320 23.18 -12.51 20.32
N ARG A 321 22.33 -12.94 21.24
CA ARG A 321 22.57 -12.70 22.68
C ARG A 321 22.63 -13.99 23.49
N ALA A 322 23.45 -13.96 24.53
CA ALA A 322 23.38 -14.91 25.65
C ALA A 322 22.96 -14.12 26.88
N SER A 323 21.83 -14.44 27.48
CA SER A 323 21.26 -13.68 28.60
C SER A 323 20.89 -14.57 29.77
N VAL A 324 21.08 -14.04 30.96
CA VAL A 324 20.64 -14.64 32.22
C VAL A 324 19.43 -13.86 32.69
N ARG A 325 18.27 -14.53 32.75
CA ARG A 325 17.00 -13.94 33.18
C ARG A 325 16.51 -14.57 34.48
N ARG A 326 16.09 -13.76 35.43
CA ARG A 326 15.44 -14.26 36.65
C ARG A 326 14.01 -14.70 36.35
N LYS A 327 13.58 -15.88 36.85
CA LYS A 327 12.15 -16.18 36.95
C LYS A 327 11.49 -15.21 37.92
N ARG A 328 10.62 -14.34 37.45
CA ARG A 328 9.71 -13.56 38.30
C ARG A 328 8.71 -14.53 38.95
N GLY A 329 8.98 -14.92 40.17
CA GLY A 329 8.13 -15.83 40.92
C GLY A 329 8.57 -15.88 42.39
N GLY A 330 8.65 -14.73 43.03
CA GLY A 330 8.91 -14.61 44.47
C GLY A 330 8.20 -13.38 45.02
N SER A 331 7.63 -13.52 46.21
CA SER A 331 6.83 -12.52 46.92
C SER A 331 7.54 -11.16 47.13
N GLU A 332 6.75 -10.11 47.32
CA GLU A 332 7.10 -8.69 47.47
C GLU A 332 8.24 -8.31 48.45
N ASN A 333 8.84 -9.27 49.12
CA ASN A 333 9.94 -9.03 50.05
C ASN A 333 11.33 -8.81 49.42
N GLU A 334 11.42 -8.89 48.09
CA GLU A 334 12.71 -8.83 47.36
C GLU A 334 13.13 -7.43 46.88
N LEU A 335 12.26 -6.45 46.99
CA LEU A 335 12.55 -5.03 46.61
C LEU A 335 13.30 -4.25 47.70
N SER A 336 13.74 -4.91 48.76
CA SER A 336 14.47 -4.22 49.88
C SER A 336 15.98 -4.09 49.69
N MET A 337 16.50 -4.27 48.43
CA MET A 337 17.93 -4.08 48.15
C MET A 337 18.42 -2.64 48.26
N LEU A 338 17.53 -1.67 48.27
CA LEU A 338 17.90 -0.24 48.49
C LEU A 338 18.33 0.08 49.94
N ASN A 339 18.15 -0.86 50.87
CA ASN A 339 18.48 -0.65 52.29
C ASN A 339 19.48 -1.68 52.87
N GLY A 340 20.33 -2.30 52.02
CA GLY A 340 21.51 -3.04 52.53
C GLY A 340 21.20 -4.42 53.17
N ARG A 341 20.01 -4.98 52.99
CA ARG A 341 19.71 -6.37 53.44
C ARG A 341 19.37 -7.24 52.23
N ILE A 342 20.30 -8.13 51.85
CA ILE A 342 20.18 -9.12 50.77
C ILE A 342 19.25 -10.22 51.24
N GLY A 343 18.15 -10.50 50.54
CA GLY A 343 17.27 -11.65 50.77
C GLY A 343 17.99 -12.98 50.49
N LYS A 344 17.45 -14.08 51.04
CA LYS A 344 18.07 -15.42 51.16
C LYS A 344 18.30 -16.20 49.84
N GLN A 345 18.12 -15.62 48.66
CA GLN A 345 18.35 -16.38 47.40
C GLN A 345 19.59 -15.88 46.67
N GLN A 346 20.46 -16.78 46.30
CA GLN A 346 21.69 -16.51 45.56
C GLN A 346 21.45 -16.27 44.10
N PRO A 347 22.08 -15.23 43.51
CA PRO A 347 22.13 -15.09 42.04
C PRO A 347 23.07 -16.20 41.48
N GLY A 348 22.60 -16.94 40.46
CA GLY A 348 23.49 -17.74 39.66
C GLY A 348 24.37 -16.88 38.77
N ILE A 349 25.65 -17.16 38.71
CA ILE A 349 26.61 -16.47 37.83
C ILE A 349 26.88 -17.40 36.65
N VAL A 350 26.71 -16.91 35.44
CA VAL A 350 27.08 -17.60 34.19
C VAL A 350 28.29 -16.87 33.59
N PHE A 351 29.27 -17.63 33.26
CA PHE A 351 30.53 -17.20 32.63
C PHE A 351 30.42 -17.53 31.14
N VAL A 352 30.56 -16.53 30.26
CA VAL A 352 30.54 -16.73 28.82
C VAL A 352 31.89 -16.35 28.22
N LYS A 353 32.48 -17.26 27.44
CA LYS A 353 33.77 -17.04 26.79
C LYS A 353 33.68 -16.54 25.36
N TRP A 354 32.76 -17.09 24.60
CA TRP A 354 32.52 -16.69 23.23
C TRP A 354 31.10 -17.08 22.80
N ILE A 355 30.62 -16.33 21.80
CA ILE A 355 29.43 -16.66 21.02
C ILE A 355 29.88 -16.94 19.59
N GLU A 356 29.50 -18.10 19.05
CA GLU A 356 29.78 -18.52 17.69
C GLU A 356 28.47 -18.52 16.90
N ILE A 357 28.49 -17.86 15.74
CA ILE A 357 27.35 -17.78 14.83
C ILE A 357 27.79 -18.43 13.52
N GLU A 358 27.14 -19.53 13.15
CA GLU A 358 27.34 -20.23 11.91
C GLU A 358 26.12 -20.09 11.03
N GLY A 359 26.31 -19.54 9.83
CA GLY A 359 25.22 -19.40 8.86
C GLY A 359 25.50 -18.35 7.78
N PRO A 360 24.53 -18.13 6.89
CA PRO A 360 23.27 -18.88 6.86
C PRO A 360 23.52 -20.36 6.54
N LEU A 361 22.86 -21.23 7.29
CA LEU A 361 22.95 -22.67 7.05
C LEU A 361 22.30 -23.02 5.71
N PRO A 362 22.79 -24.04 4.98
CA PRO A 362 22.11 -24.51 3.79
C PRO A 362 20.61 -24.70 4.07
N ALA A 363 19.75 -24.27 3.15
CA ALA A 363 18.30 -24.31 3.34
C ALA A 363 17.75 -25.74 3.33
N ALA A 364 18.13 -26.51 4.36
CA ALA A 364 17.57 -27.82 4.68
C ALA A 364 16.20 -27.71 5.36
N THR A 365 15.70 -26.47 5.56
CA THR A 365 14.52 -26.19 6.36
C THR A 365 13.48 -25.46 5.53
N ARG A 366 12.28 -26.04 5.41
CA ARG A 366 11.10 -25.38 4.85
C ARG A 366 10.19 -24.95 5.98
N ARG A 367 10.03 -23.63 6.14
CA ARG A 367 9.10 -23.02 7.10
C ARG A 367 7.88 -22.48 6.35
N THR A 368 6.69 -22.88 6.80
CA THR A 368 5.40 -22.36 6.29
C THR A 368 4.73 -21.56 7.40
N ARG A 369 4.57 -20.27 7.19
CA ARG A 369 3.92 -19.35 8.14
C ARG A 369 2.43 -19.66 8.28
N ALA A 370 1.84 -19.25 9.40
CA ALA A 370 0.45 -19.51 9.74
C ALA A 370 -0.54 -19.06 8.65
N ASP A 371 -0.29 -17.92 8.01
CA ASP A 371 -1.11 -17.36 6.94
C ASP A 371 -1.07 -18.13 5.60
N LYS A 372 -0.12 -19.09 5.48
CA LYS A 372 0.07 -19.95 4.30
C LYS A 372 -0.23 -21.43 4.59
N LEU A 373 -0.63 -21.77 5.80
CA LEU A 373 -0.99 -23.13 6.16
C LEU A 373 -2.38 -23.49 5.65
N GLU A 374 -2.53 -24.71 5.14
CA GLU A 374 -3.84 -25.32 4.94
C GLU A 374 -4.51 -25.47 6.32
N SER A 375 -5.78 -25.17 6.46
CA SER A 375 -6.47 -25.27 7.73
C SER A 375 -7.80 -25.99 7.60
N ALA A 376 -8.07 -26.88 8.56
CA ALA A 376 -9.36 -27.52 8.75
C ALA A 376 -9.84 -27.24 10.20
N GLY A 377 -11.09 -26.80 10.34
CA GLY A 377 -11.68 -26.37 11.61
C GLY A 377 -11.86 -24.87 11.73
N GLU A 378 -12.62 -24.45 12.73
CA GLU A 378 -12.84 -23.04 13.04
C GLU A 378 -11.57 -22.42 13.60
N GLY A 379 -11.27 -21.20 13.18
CA GLY A 379 -10.13 -20.48 13.66
C GLY A 379 -9.95 -19.09 13.02
N ARG A 380 -9.28 -18.22 13.75
CA ARG A 380 -8.99 -16.83 13.35
C ARG A 380 -7.50 -16.57 13.32
N PHE A 381 -7.12 -15.40 12.83
CA PHE A 381 -5.74 -14.92 12.95
C PHE A 381 -5.61 -13.93 14.11
N THR A 382 -4.49 -13.99 14.82
CA THR A 382 -4.11 -12.90 15.74
C THR A 382 -3.70 -11.64 14.94
N PRO A 383 -3.64 -10.46 15.56
CA PRO A 383 -3.07 -9.27 14.94
C PRO A 383 -1.62 -9.47 14.46
N GLY A 384 -0.88 -10.42 15.05
CA GLY A 384 0.48 -10.82 14.63
C GLY A 384 0.52 -11.78 13.43
N GLY A 385 -0.62 -12.22 12.91
CA GLY A 385 -0.71 -13.15 11.78
C GLY A 385 -0.56 -14.62 12.15
N GLU A 386 -0.70 -14.98 13.43
CA GLU A 386 -0.65 -16.35 13.91
C GLU A 386 -2.03 -17.01 13.77
N ARG A 387 -2.08 -18.32 13.55
CA ARG A 387 -3.33 -19.06 13.43
C ARG A 387 -3.82 -19.55 14.79
N VAL A 388 -5.01 -19.14 15.19
CA VAL A 388 -5.70 -19.61 16.40
C VAL A 388 -6.68 -20.71 16.01
N LEU A 389 -6.54 -21.89 16.58
CA LEU A 389 -7.51 -22.96 16.51
C LEU A 389 -8.37 -22.88 17.76
N GLN A 390 -9.64 -22.49 17.58
CA GLN A 390 -10.62 -22.27 18.66
C GLN A 390 -11.49 -23.49 18.94
N SER A 391 -11.43 -24.49 18.07
CA SER A 391 -12.08 -25.79 18.22
C SER A 391 -11.13 -26.86 17.71
N SER A 392 -11.48 -28.13 17.95
CA SER A 392 -10.69 -29.25 17.39
C SER A 392 -10.57 -29.10 15.87
N GLY A 393 -9.33 -29.06 15.40
CA GLY A 393 -8.99 -28.80 14.00
C GLY A 393 -7.51 -28.94 13.77
N GLU A 394 -7.03 -28.65 12.57
CA GLU A 394 -5.61 -28.75 12.24
C GLU A 394 -5.13 -27.68 11.27
N VAL A 395 -3.85 -27.40 11.33
CA VAL A 395 -3.09 -26.66 10.32
C VAL A 395 -2.07 -27.57 9.68
N ALA A 396 -1.86 -27.45 8.37
CA ALA A 396 -0.98 -28.33 7.64
C ALA A 396 -0.14 -27.62 6.58
N THR A 397 0.98 -28.26 6.22
CA THR A 397 1.81 -27.90 5.06
C THR A 397 2.13 -29.14 4.25
N THR A 398 2.24 -28.96 2.95
CA THR A 398 2.61 -30.05 2.03
C THR A 398 4.07 -29.91 1.62
N ILE A 399 4.80 -31.03 1.64
CA ILE A 399 6.20 -31.14 1.24
C ILE A 399 6.36 -32.22 0.19
N GLU A 400 7.32 -32.04 -0.71
CA GLU A 400 7.67 -33.02 -1.73
C GLU A 400 9.14 -33.42 -1.56
N VAL A 401 9.42 -34.70 -1.47
CA VAL A 401 10.76 -35.25 -1.32
C VAL A 401 11.12 -36.13 -2.50
N ALA A 402 12.30 -35.91 -3.06
CA ALA A 402 12.77 -36.65 -4.24
C ALA A 402 13.35 -38.05 -3.90
N ARG A 403 13.78 -38.24 -2.67
CA ARG A 403 14.37 -39.49 -2.16
C ARG A 403 14.01 -39.71 -0.69
N GLU A 404 14.16 -40.92 -0.21
CA GLU A 404 13.98 -41.20 1.23
C GLU A 404 14.90 -40.29 2.07
N THR A 405 14.31 -39.59 3.04
CA THR A 405 14.98 -38.52 3.79
C THR A 405 14.53 -38.53 5.25
N GLU A 406 15.46 -38.47 6.18
CA GLU A 406 15.14 -38.20 7.58
C GLU A 406 14.95 -36.70 7.79
N VAL A 407 13.85 -36.34 8.44
CA VAL A 407 13.47 -34.92 8.69
C VAL A 407 13.14 -34.73 10.17
N ILE A 408 13.27 -33.47 10.61
CA ILE A 408 12.65 -32.99 11.84
C ILE A 408 11.44 -32.20 11.44
N LEU A 409 10.27 -32.56 11.93
CA LEU A 409 9.03 -31.86 11.81
C LEU A 409 8.85 -31.00 13.05
N ARG A 410 8.60 -29.69 12.87
CA ARG A 410 8.48 -28.71 13.95
C ARG A 410 7.23 -27.85 13.81
N ALA A 411 6.66 -27.47 14.97
CA ALA A 411 5.69 -26.40 15.08
C ALA A 411 6.16 -25.41 16.13
N GLN A 412 6.07 -24.13 15.83
CA GLN A 412 6.18 -23.09 16.85
C GLN A 412 4.77 -22.69 17.27
N ALA A 413 4.45 -22.96 18.54
CA ALA A 413 3.09 -22.82 19.05
C ALA A 413 3.07 -22.47 20.54
N TYR A 414 1.94 -21.90 20.98
CA TYR A 414 1.59 -21.71 22.38
C TYR A 414 0.08 -21.90 22.55
N ALA A 415 -0.41 -21.94 23.79
CA ALA A 415 -1.82 -22.18 24.05
C ALA A 415 -2.44 -21.07 24.87
N GLN A 416 -3.75 -20.95 24.79
CA GLN A 416 -4.62 -20.35 25.79
C GLN A 416 -5.13 -21.46 26.70
N GLN A 417 -5.02 -21.28 28.00
CA GLN A 417 -5.40 -22.29 28.98
C GLN A 417 -6.88 -22.13 29.40
N ALA A 418 -7.61 -23.23 29.42
CA ALA A 418 -8.88 -23.36 30.13
C ALA A 418 -8.96 -24.76 30.74
N GLY A 419 -9.54 -24.85 31.95
CA GLY A 419 -9.54 -26.08 32.72
C GLY A 419 -8.14 -26.51 33.22
N ASP A 420 -8.06 -27.71 33.78
CA ASP A 420 -6.86 -28.21 34.46
C ASP A 420 -5.83 -28.87 33.53
N GLU A 421 -6.23 -29.20 32.30
CA GLU A 421 -5.36 -29.83 31.33
C GLU A 421 -4.71 -28.83 30.36
N PRO A 422 -3.44 -29.03 29.92
CA PRO A 422 -2.87 -28.22 28.84
C PRO A 422 -3.56 -28.51 27.50
N ALA A 423 -3.42 -27.57 26.56
CA ALA A 423 -3.84 -27.85 25.19
C ALA A 423 -2.99 -28.95 24.58
N ARG A 424 -3.57 -29.88 23.82
CA ARG A 424 -2.86 -30.97 23.16
C ARG A 424 -2.73 -30.74 21.68
N MET A 425 -1.49 -30.71 21.20
CA MET A 425 -1.14 -30.61 19.79
C MET A 425 -0.61 -31.96 19.31
N GLU A 426 -1.29 -32.58 18.36
CA GLU A 426 -0.87 -33.84 17.76
C GLU A 426 -0.23 -33.60 16.39
N PHE A 427 1.02 -33.98 16.20
CA PHE A 427 1.65 -34.02 14.90
C PHE A 427 1.16 -35.19 14.09
N ARG A 428 0.77 -34.94 12.85
CA ARG A 428 0.32 -35.94 11.90
C ARG A 428 1.13 -35.85 10.60
N LEU A 429 1.49 -37.00 10.08
CA LEU A 429 2.11 -37.15 8.77
C LEU A 429 1.19 -38.01 7.90
N ASP A 430 0.76 -37.48 6.76
CA ASP A 430 -0.17 -38.14 5.85
C ASP A 430 -1.44 -38.65 6.55
N GLY A 431 -1.92 -37.88 7.53
CA GLY A 431 -3.10 -38.20 8.34
C GLY A 431 -2.85 -39.16 9.49
N GLN A 432 -1.65 -39.76 9.61
CA GLN A 432 -1.31 -40.67 10.69
C GLN A 432 -0.66 -39.94 11.86
N PRO A 433 -1.07 -40.17 13.11
CA PRO A 433 -0.51 -39.50 14.28
C PRO A 433 0.95 -39.96 14.50
N LEU A 434 1.84 -39.02 14.75
CA LEU A 434 3.25 -39.26 15.08
C LEU A 434 3.53 -39.08 16.57
N LYS A 435 3.09 -37.95 17.12
CA LYS A 435 3.36 -37.60 18.53
C LYS A 435 2.39 -36.50 18.99
N THR A 436 1.92 -36.62 20.22
CA THR A 436 1.11 -35.59 20.90
C THR A 436 1.99 -34.83 21.91
N PHE A 437 1.81 -33.54 21.97
CA PHE A 437 2.51 -32.61 22.86
C PHE A 437 1.52 -31.86 23.72
N ASP A 438 1.87 -31.71 25.00
CA ASP A 438 1.21 -30.75 25.86
C ASP A 438 1.75 -29.36 25.57
N VAL A 439 0.86 -28.44 25.16
CA VAL A 439 1.20 -27.06 24.78
C VAL A 439 0.78 -26.13 25.91
N PHE A 440 1.77 -25.48 26.50
CA PHE A 440 1.53 -24.66 27.67
C PHE A 440 1.17 -23.22 27.30
N ALA A 441 0.29 -22.63 28.12
CA ALA A 441 0.04 -21.20 28.07
C ALA A 441 1.25 -20.44 28.63
N PRO A 442 1.60 -19.27 28.08
CA PRO A 442 2.58 -18.40 28.72
C PRO A 442 2.06 -18.03 30.11
N ALA A 443 2.96 -17.98 31.10
CA ALA A 443 2.59 -17.66 32.46
C ALA A 443 1.89 -16.28 32.52
N THR A 444 0.58 -16.27 32.77
CA THR A 444 -0.18 -15.04 32.96
C THR A 444 0.07 -14.54 34.38
N MET A 445 0.61 -13.31 34.50
CA MET A 445 0.68 -12.64 35.80
C MET A 445 -0.74 -12.20 36.19
N THR A 446 -1.23 -12.72 37.33
CA THR A 446 -2.45 -12.22 37.98
C THR A 446 -2.18 -10.81 38.52
N PRO A 447 -3.00 -9.77 38.19
CA PRO A 447 -2.79 -8.44 38.75
C PRO A 447 -3.01 -8.43 40.25
N ILE A 448 -2.00 -8.03 41.00
CA ILE A 448 -2.14 -7.82 42.44
C ILE A 448 -2.91 -6.51 42.64
N LYS A 449 -4.00 -6.60 43.42
CA LYS A 449 -4.91 -5.48 43.72
C LYS A 449 -4.13 -4.37 44.43
N GLY A 450 -3.88 -3.22 43.73
CA GLY A 450 -3.27 -2.03 44.35
C GLY A 450 -2.00 -1.44 43.71
N GLN A 451 -1.39 -2.09 42.72
CA GLN A 451 -0.21 -1.55 42.01
C GLN A 451 -0.57 -0.96 40.65
N ARG A 452 -0.01 0.24 40.35
CA ARG A 452 -0.14 0.87 39.03
C ARG A 452 0.62 0.03 38.00
N MET A 453 -0.12 -0.46 37.01
CA MET A 453 0.42 -1.25 35.92
C MET A 453 1.44 -0.45 35.08
N PHE A 454 2.62 -0.99 34.92
CA PHE A 454 3.46 -0.69 33.76
C PHE A 454 2.82 -1.30 32.52
N SER A 455 2.95 -0.59 31.40
CA SER A 455 2.24 -0.79 30.14
C SER A 455 2.06 -2.27 29.71
N PRO A 456 0.87 -2.69 29.25
CA PRO A 456 0.61 -4.06 28.78
C PRO A 456 1.36 -4.47 27.49
N ALA A 457 2.09 -3.56 26.89
CA ALA A 457 2.75 -3.75 25.59
C ALA A 457 3.98 -4.69 25.60
N LEU A 458 4.37 -5.23 26.75
CA LEU A 458 5.62 -6.00 26.89
C LEU A 458 5.43 -7.50 27.19
N LEU A 459 4.22 -8.03 27.22
CA LEU A 459 3.97 -9.46 27.40
C LEU A 459 3.55 -10.10 26.07
N VAL A 460 4.47 -10.17 25.13
CA VAL A 460 4.31 -11.05 23.96
C VAL A 460 4.49 -12.49 24.48
N PRO A 461 3.51 -13.39 24.27
CA PRO A 461 3.68 -14.79 24.60
C PRO A 461 4.90 -15.35 23.86
N VAL A 462 5.82 -15.99 24.56
CA VAL A 462 6.96 -16.66 23.95
C VAL A 462 6.49 -18.03 23.47
N PRO A 463 6.37 -18.28 22.17
CA PRO A 463 5.94 -19.56 21.65
C PRO A 463 7.07 -20.59 21.79
N TYR A 464 6.68 -21.83 22.11
CA TYR A 464 7.61 -22.95 22.22
C TYR A 464 7.75 -23.67 20.88
N ILE A 465 8.91 -24.30 20.66
CA ILE A 465 9.15 -25.17 19.51
C ILE A 465 8.92 -26.63 19.96
N TYR A 466 8.01 -27.30 19.26
CA TYR A 466 7.73 -28.72 19.40
C TYR A 466 8.29 -29.46 18.21
N GLU A 467 8.93 -30.61 18.41
CA GLU A 467 9.57 -31.34 17.32
C GLU A 467 9.47 -32.86 17.43
N VAL A 468 9.50 -33.50 16.27
CA VAL A 468 9.59 -34.97 16.14
C VAL A 468 10.42 -35.31 14.89
N LYS A 469 11.20 -36.41 14.98
CA LYS A 469 11.90 -36.94 13.81
C LYS A 469 10.99 -37.88 13.05
N ALA A 470 11.06 -37.82 11.72
CA ALA A 470 10.31 -38.69 10.83
C ALA A 470 11.17 -39.11 9.62
N LYS A 471 10.87 -40.24 9.03
CA LYS A 471 11.41 -40.67 7.74
C LYS A 471 10.33 -40.44 6.68
N LEU A 472 10.69 -39.74 5.62
CA LEU A 472 9.84 -39.50 4.47
C LEU A 472 10.30 -40.37 3.30
N ALA A 473 9.39 -41.11 2.70
CA ALA A 473 9.62 -41.79 1.43
C ALA A 473 9.65 -40.80 0.28
N PRO A 474 10.15 -41.13 -0.92
CA PRO A 474 10.02 -40.27 -2.08
C PRO A 474 8.54 -40.01 -2.38
N GLY A 475 8.17 -38.73 -2.60
CA GLY A 475 6.79 -38.32 -2.91
C GLY A 475 6.33 -37.11 -2.14
N ARG A 476 5.02 -36.90 -2.21
CA ARG A 476 4.35 -35.76 -1.57
C ARG A 476 3.79 -36.19 -0.22
N HIS A 477 4.14 -35.45 0.81
CA HIS A 477 3.72 -35.70 2.19
C HIS A 477 3.00 -34.49 2.77
N ARG A 478 2.02 -34.73 3.65
CA ARG A 478 1.27 -33.70 4.35
C ARG A 478 1.61 -33.75 5.84
N PHE A 479 2.28 -32.71 6.34
CA PHE A 479 2.56 -32.53 7.76
C PHE A 479 1.52 -31.62 8.38
N ALA A 480 0.86 -32.07 9.45
CA ALA A 480 -0.16 -31.32 10.16
C ALA A 480 0.12 -31.23 11.67
N ALA A 481 -0.30 -30.14 12.27
CA ALA A 481 -0.43 -29.96 13.71
C ALA A 481 -1.91 -29.82 14.06
N ALA A 482 -2.46 -30.80 14.75
CA ALA A 482 -3.87 -30.91 15.09
C ALA A 482 -4.11 -30.55 16.55
N PHE A 483 -5.10 -29.71 16.81
CA PHE A 483 -5.62 -29.45 18.15
C PHE A 483 -6.69 -30.49 18.51
N THR A 484 -6.47 -31.25 19.59
CA THR A 484 -7.26 -32.47 19.85
C THR A 484 -8.08 -32.48 21.14
N ASN A 485 -7.93 -31.48 22.03
CA ASN A 485 -8.62 -31.45 23.31
C ASN A 485 -9.21 -30.07 23.60
N ASP A 486 -10.07 -29.63 22.73
CA ASP A 486 -10.84 -28.43 22.90
C ASP A 486 -11.66 -28.45 24.21
N PHE A 487 -11.75 -27.30 24.89
CA PHE A 487 -12.47 -27.16 26.14
C PHE A 487 -12.87 -25.70 26.35
N ALA A 488 -14.15 -25.47 26.66
CA ALA A 488 -14.70 -24.16 26.99
C ALA A 488 -15.37 -24.17 28.37
N ASP A 489 -15.09 -23.13 29.16
CA ASP A 489 -15.74 -22.86 30.45
C ASP A 489 -16.28 -21.40 30.45
N PRO A 490 -17.47 -21.17 29.85
CA PRO A 490 -18.04 -19.83 29.73
C PRO A 490 -18.30 -19.15 31.08
N GLU A 491 -18.50 -19.92 32.16
CA GLU A 491 -18.78 -19.41 33.48
C GLU A 491 -17.56 -19.05 34.30
N ASN A 492 -16.34 -19.31 33.77
CA ASN A 492 -15.11 -18.97 34.47
C ASN A 492 -15.02 -17.46 34.73
N PRO A 493 -14.80 -17.03 35.98
CA PRO A 493 -14.72 -15.61 36.34
C PRO A 493 -13.54 -14.89 35.68
N ASN A 494 -12.52 -15.61 35.27
CA ASN A 494 -11.38 -15.04 34.54
C ASN A 494 -11.60 -15.18 33.02
N PRO A 495 -11.80 -14.08 32.28
CA PRO A 495 -12.08 -14.13 30.85
C PRO A 495 -10.96 -14.79 30.04
N ASN A 496 -9.73 -14.82 30.54
CA ASN A 496 -8.56 -15.42 29.87
C ASN A 496 -8.49 -16.95 30.07
N LEU A 497 -9.35 -17.52 30.90
CA LEU A 497 -9.42 -18.96 31.19
C LEU A 497 -10.74 -19.59 30.72
N LYS A 498 -11.51 -18.89 29.93
CA LYS A 498 -12.83 -19.33 29.45
C LYS A 498 -12.75 -20.33 28.30
N ASP A 499 -11.67 -20.30 27.55
CA ASP A 499 -11.56 -21.06 26.31
C ASP A 499 -10.13 -21.57 26.13
N ARG A 500 -9.99 -22.86 25.76
CA ARG A 500 -8.70 -23.47 25.45
C ARG A 500 -8.46 -23.40 23.97
N ASN A 501 -7.41 -22.67 23.57
CA ASN A 501 -7.06 -22.47 22.18
C ASN A 501 -5.63 -22.89 21.91
N LEU A 502 -5.36 -23.42 20.72
CA LEU A 502 -4.00 -23.66 20.23
C LEU A 502 -3.63 -22.56 19.21
N ILE A 503 -2.52 -21.88 19.46
CA ILE A 503 -2.03 -20.82 18.58
C ILE A 503 -0.73 -21.31 17.91
N VAL A 504 -0.75 -21.37 16.56
CA VAL A 504 0.39 -21.83 15.75
C VAL A 504 0.93 -20.67 14.93
N GLN A 505 2.24 -20.43 15.04
CA GLN A 505 2.95 -19.40 14.27
C GLN A 505 3.45 -19.90 12.92
N HIS A 506 4.02 -21.10 12.90
CA HIS A 506 4.46 -21.77 11.68
C HIS A 506 4.67 -23.27 11.88
N LEU A 507 4.65 -23.98 10.77
CA LEU A 507 5.17 -25.34 10.68
C LEU A 507 6.50 -25.33 9.93
N GLU A 508 7.41 -26.20 10.35
CA GLU A 508 8.75 -26.32 9.78
C GLU A 508 9.12 -27.77 9.52
N VAL A 509 9.75 -28.02 8.38
CA VAL A 509 10.35 -29.32 8.03
C VAL A 509 11.83 -29.12 7.78
N ALA A 510 12.68 -29.70 8.58
CA ALA A 510 14.14 -29.64 8.48
C ALA A 510 14.72 -31.02 8.12
N SER A 511 15.56 -31.09 7.10
CA SER A 511 16.29 -32.34 6.75
C SER A 511 17.46 -32.58 7.70
N LEU A 512 17.68 -33.82 8.07
CA LEU A 512 18.82 -34.24 8.88
C LEU A 512 20.07 -34.66 8.06
N GLY A 513 19.98 -34.65 6.74
CA GLY A 513 21.07 -35.00 5.82
C GLY A 513 21.40 -33.87 4.86
N GLU A 514 22.30 -34.13 3.87
CA GLU A 514 22.64 -33.14 2.84
C GLU A 514 21.42 -32.43 2.27
N PRO A 515 21.54 -31.13 1.88
CA PRO A 515 20.40 -30.25 1.53
C PRO A 515 19.57 -30.83 0.38
N VAL A 516 18.44 -31.46 0.71
CA VAL A 516 17.52 -32.04 -0.29
C VAL A 516 16.39 -31.09 -0.66
N LEU A 517 16.27 -29.97 0.05
CA LEU A 517 15.18 -29.02 -0.14
C LEU A 517 15.72 -27.67 -0.63
N ILE A 518 16.08 -27.59 -1.91
CA ILE A 518 16.05 -26.30 -2.59
C ILE A 518 14.57 -25.94 -2.70
N PRO A 519 14.08 -24.85 -2.06
CA PRO A 519 12.69 -24.46 -2.20
C PRO A 519 12.40 -24.25 -3.69
N PRO A 520 11.31 -24.84 -4.20
CA PRO A 520 10.98 -24.63 -5.60
C PRO A 520 10.78 -23.12 -5.85
N PRO A 521 11.19 -22.59 -7.00
CA PRO A 521 10.92 -21.21 -7.37
C PRO A 521 9.44 -20.86 -7.14
N PRO A 522 9.11 -19.59 -6.85
CA PRO A 522 7.73 -19.14 -6.81
C PRO A 522 6.96 -19.55 -8.08
N ALA A 523 5.63 -19.70 -7.97
CA ALA A 523 4.80 -20.26 -9.04
C ALA A 523 5.06 -19.64 -10.43
N PRO A 524 5.15 -18.31 -10.60
CA PRO A 524 5.37 -17.69 -11.91
C PRO A 524 6.69 -18.10 -12.57
N LEU A 525 7.76 -18.22 -11.79
CA LEU A 525 9.06 -18.67 -12.29
C LEU A 525 9.09 -20.19 -12.49
N ARG A 526 8.47 -20.96 -11.61
CA ARG A 526 8.37 -22.42 -11.74
C ARG A 526 7.67 -22.82 -13.04
N GLU A 527 6.56 -22.16 -13.36
CA GLU A 527 5.86 -22.37 -14.62
C GLU A 527 6.76 -22.09 -15.82
N LEU A 528 7.51 -20.97 -15.75
CA LEU A 528 8.43 -20.56 -16.79
C LEU A 528 9.56 -21.60 -17.00
N PHE A 529 10.20 -22.03 -15.91
CA PHE A 529 11.25 -23.07 -15.98
C PHE A 529 10.67 -24.40 -16.47
N THR A 530 9.52 -24.82 -15.93
CA THR A 530 8.88 -26.10 -16.31
C THR A 530 8.50 -26.12 -17.79
N LYS A 531 7.94 -25.03 -18.30
CA LYS A 531 7.53 -24.89 -19.71
C LYS A 531 8.69 -25.14 -20.69
N HIS A 532 9.90 -24.71 -20.32
CA HIS A 532 11.06 -24.78 -21.20
C HIS A 532 12.07 -25.87 -20.86
N SER A 533 11.97 -26.48 -19.67
CA SER A 533 12.85 -27.56 -19.22
C SER A 533 12.26 -28.98 -19.38
N THR A 534 10.97 -29.10 -19.71
CA THR A 534 10.35 -30.41 -19.87
C THR A 534 10.82 -31.08 -21.16
N PRO A 535 11.33 -32.32 -21.13
CA PRO A 535 11.57 -33.07 -22.32
C PRO A 535 10.28 -33.20 -23.14
N PRO A 536 10.29 -33.06 -24.46
CA PRO A 536 9.08 -33.22 -25.25
C PRO A 536 8.44 -34.56 -24.96
N ALA A 537 7.11 -34.55 -24.74
CA ALA A 537 6.35 -35.77 -24.48
C ALA A 537 6.76 -36.86 -25.50
N LYS A 538 6.95 -38.11 -25.05
CA LYS A 538 7.40 -39.22 -25.91
C LYS A 538 6.60 -39.22 -27.19
N PRO A 539 7.24 -39.12 -28.37
CA PRO A 539 6.53 -39.01 -29.61
C PRO A 539 5.64 -40.24 -29.77
N GLY A 540 4.37 -40.03 -30.13
CA GLY A 540 3.45 -41.10 -30.42
C GLY A 540 4.01 -41.96 -31.54
N LEU A 541 3.53 -43.20 -31.67
CA LEU A 541 4.03 -44.21 -32.62
C LEU A 541 4.14 -43.67 -34.05
N PHE A 542 3.21 -42.84 -34.50
CA PHE A 542 3.21 -42.20 -35.81
C PHE A 542 4.31 -41.18 -36.04
N ALA A 543 4.71 -40.44 -35.03
CA ALA A 543 5.80 -39.47 -35.12
C ALA A 543 7.18 -40.16 -35.16
N ARG A 544 7.32 -41.32 -34.48
CA ARG A 544 8.51 -42.20 -34.59
C ARG A 544 8.67 -42.81 -35.99
N LEU A 545 7.58 -43.20 -36.62
CA LEU A 545 7.57 -43.76 -38.01
C LEU A 545 7.84 -42.68 -39.05
N ALA A 546 7.53 -41.42 -38.76
CA ALA A 546 7.76 -40.31 -39.70
C ALA A 546 9.17 -39.71 -39.61
N GLY A 547 10.07 -40.25 -38.79
CA GLY A 547 11.46 -39.75 -38.66
C GLY A 547 11.59 -38.36 -38.01
N LYS A 548 10.50 -37.80 -37.47
CA LYS A 548 10.45 -36.52 -36.77
C LYS A 548 10.50 -36.76 -35.26
N ALA A 549 11.69 -37.17 -34.76
CA ALA A 549 11.93 -37.07 -33.33
C ALA A 549 11.95 -35.58 -32.92
N PRO A 550 11.21 -35.15 -31.87
CA PRO A 550 11.37 -33.78 -31.37
C PRO A 550 12.81 -33.59 -30.91
N LYS A 551 13.48 -32.53 -31.38
CA LYS A 551 14.83 -32.17 -30.94
C LYS A 551 14.75 -31.85 -29.47
N SER A 552 15.55 -32.52 -28.63
CA SER A 552 15.81 -32.09 -27.28
C SER A 552 16.44 -30.70 -27.34
N SER A 553 15.87 -29.72 -26.65
CA SER A 553 16.47 -28.38 -26.57
C SER A 553 17.81 -28.47 -25.84
N THR A 554 18.83 -27.83 -26.36
CA THR A 554 20.11 -27.66 -25.66
C THR A 554 19.90 -26.76 -24.42
N PRO A 555 20.77 -26.83 -23.39
CA PRO A 555 20.68 -25.93 -22.24
C PRO A 555 20.69 -24.43 -22.65
N ALA A 556 21.45 -24.06 -23.67
CA ALA A 556 21.47 -22.70 -24.19
C ALA A 556 20.14 -22.29 -24.85
N GLU A 557 19.49 -23.19 -25.59
CA GLU A 557 18.16 -22.94 -26.16
C GLU A 557 17.10 -22.84 -25.08
N ALA A 558 17.16 -23.67 -24.04
CA ALA A 558 16.27 -23.62 -22.90
C ALA A 558 16.44 -22.27 -22.14
N ALA A 559 17.69 -21.86 -21.87
CA ALA A 559 18.00 -20.57 -21.27
C ALA A 559 17.46 -19.40 -22.11
N ARG A 560 17.69 -19.44 -23.44
CA ARG A 560 17.20 -18.43 -24.37
C ARG A 560 15.66 -18.25 -24.30
N ASN A 561 14.95 -19.36 -24.25
CA ASN A 561 13.49 -19.34 -24.16
C ASN A 561 13.01 -18.83 -22.80
N ILE A 562 13.63 -19.26 -21.70
CA ILE A 562 13.31 -18.80 -20.34
C ILE A 562 13.57 -17.30 -20.21
N ILE A 563 14.76 -16.83 -20.59
CA ILE A 563 15.16 -15.43 -20.54
C ILE A 563 14.27 -14.57 -21.46
N GLY A 564 13.97 -15.06 -22.65
CA GLY A 564 13.09 -14.38 -23.61
C GLY A 564 11.67 -14.19 -23.09
N ASP A 565 11.04 -15.26 -22.56
CA ASP A 565 9.68 -15.18 -22.00
C ASP A 565 9.64 -14.32 -20.73
N PHE A 566 10.66 -14.38 -19.88
CA PHE A 566 10.80 -13.49 -18.73
C PHE A 566 10.93 -12.03 -19.16
N ALA A 567 11.81 -11.72 -20.08
CA ALA A 567 12.00 -10.37 -20.61
C ALA A 567 10.74 -9.85 -21.31
N ARG A 568 10.03 -10.67 -22.07
CA ARG A 568 8.76 -10.32 -22.72
C ARG A 568 7.72 -9.88 -21.70
N ARG A 569 7.59 -10.60 -20.60
CA ARG A 569 6.67 -10.27 -19.51
C ARG A 569 7.12 -9.01 -18.76
N ALA A 570 8.40 -8.96 -18.37
CA ALA A 570 8.98 -7.85 -17.63
C ALA A 570 8.92 -6.53 -18.42
N TRP A 571 9.21 -6.57 -19.72
CA TRP A 571 9.18 -5.44 -20.64
C TRP A 571 7.81 -5.20 -21.26
N ARG A 572 6.83 -6.04 -20.91
CA ARG A 572 5.41 -5.87 -21.27
C ARG A 572 5.18 -5.89 -22.81
N GLY A 573 5.99 -6.67 -23.55
CA GLY A 573 5.86 -6.76 -25.01
C GLY A 573 7.02 -7.49 -25.67
N PRO A 574 7.11 -7.48 -27.00
CA PRO A 574 8.11 -8.24 -27.75
C PRO A 574 9.54 -7.84 -27.36
N VAL A 575 10.42 -8.84 -27.42
CA VAL A 575 11.87 -8.69 -27.20
C VAL A 575 12.54 -8.82 -28.55
N GLU A 576 13.32 -7.81 -28.93
CA GLU A 576 14.07 -7.85 -30.18
C GLU A 576 15.17 -8.90 -30.10
N PRO A 577 15.46 -9.61 -31.21
CA PRO A 577 16.52 -10.63 -31.23
C PRO A 577 17.86 -10.14 -30.72
N THR A 578 18.25 -8.92 -31.08
CA THR A 578 19.50 -8.30 -30.65
C THR A 578 19.56 -7.98 -29.15
N GLU A 579 18.42 -7.69 -28.53
CA GLU A 579 18.30 -7.51 -27.09
C GLU A 579 18.44 -8.83 -26.35
N LEU A 580 17.76 -9.87 -26.87
CA LEU A 580 17.87 -11.21 -26.31
C LEU A 580 19.29 -11.75 -26.43
N ASP A 581 19.99 -11.48 -27.54
CA ASP A 581 21.40 -11.85 -27.71
C ASP A 581 22.32 -11.17 -26.69
N ARG A 582 22.03 -9.91 -26.31
CA ARG A 582 22.78 -9.22 -25.22
C ARG A 582 22.55 -9.88 -23.87
N LEU A 583 21.33 -10.29 -23.57
CA LEU A 583 21.00 -11.02 -22.34
C LEU A 583 21.66 -12.41 -22.32
N MET A 584 21.69 -13.09 -23.47
CA MET A 584 22.34 -14.39 -23.60
C MET A 584 23.86 -14.30 -23.36
N LYS A 585 24.51 -13.21 -23.72
CA LYS A 585 25.93 -13.00 -23.39
C LYS A 585 26.19 -13.03 -21.89
N LEU A 586 25.29 -12.47 -21.07
CA LEU A 586 25.42 -12.52 -19.61
C LEU A 586 25.27 -13.96 -19.09
N TYR A 587 24.33 -14.72 -19.65
CA TYR A 587 24.19 -16.15 -19.35
C TYR A 587 25.50 -16.91 -19.70
N GLU A 588 26.09 -16.65 -20.88
CA GLU A 588 27.33 -17.29 -21.34
C GLU A 588 28.52 -16.94 -20.46
N ILE A 589 28.65 -15.67 -20.04
CA ILE A 589 29.71 -15.23 -19.12
C ILE A 589 29.62 -15.99 -17.81
N ALA A 590 28.43 -16.01 -17.16
CA ALA A 590 28.23 -16.73 -15.91
C ALA A 590 28.54 -18.23 -16.07
N ARG A 591 28.14 -18.85 -17.19
CA ARG A 591 28.45 -20.26 -17.46
C ARG A 591 29.95 -20.52 -17.67
N ALA A 592 30.66 -19.56 -18.29
CA ALA A 592 32.11 -19.65 -18.48
C ALA A 592 32.87 -19.51 -17.15
N ASP A 593 32.33 -18.70 -16.22
CA ASP A 593 32.88 -18.53 -14.87
C ASP A 593 32.54 -19.71 -13.92
N GLY A 594 31.78 -20.72 -14.42
CA GLY A 594 31.50 -21.95 -13.65
C GLY A 594 30.16 -21.96 -12.92
N ASP A 595 29.33 -20.93 -13.07
CA ASP A 595 27.98 -20.88 -12.47
C ASP A 595 27.09 -22.03 -12.99
N SER A 596 26.06 -22.39 -12.21
CA SER A 596 25.03 -23.34 -12.62
C SER A 596 24.19 -22.80 -13.79
N PHE A 597 23.35 -23.67 -14.41
CA PHE A 597 22.40 -23.24 -15.43
C PHE A 597 21.48 -22.13 -14.89
N GLU A 598 20.93 -22.34 -13.69
CA GLU A 598 20.08 -21.39 -12.99
C GLU A 598 20.83 -20.09 -12.64
N GLY A 599 22.13 -20.18 -12.28
CA GLY A 599 22.98 -19.02 -12.02
C GLY A 599 23.13 -18.13 -13.24
N GLY A 600 23.41 -18.73 -14.40
CA GLY A 600 23.48 -17.99 -15.67
C GLY A 600 22.15 -17.35 -16.06
N VAL A 601 21.03 -18.05 -15.92
CA VAL A 601 19.69 -17.49 -16.19
C VAL A 601 19.39 -16.35 -15.22
N LYS A 602 19.69 -16.51 -13.93
CA LYS A 602 19.51 -15.52 -12.88
C LYS A 602 20.24 -14.21 -13.18
N LEU A 603 21.51 -14.27 -13.62
CA LEU A 603 22.28 -13.09 -14.01
C LEU A 603 21.63 -12.32 -15.16
N ALA A 604 21.15 -13.02 -16.18
CA ALA A 604 20.43 -12.39 -17.29
C ALA A 604 19.09 -11.77 -16.81
N MET A 605 18.34 -12.43 -15.92
CA MET A 605 17.11 -11.88 -15.34
C MET A 605 17.37 -10.64 -14.48
N LYS A 606 18.49 -10.57 -13.73
CA LYS A 606 18.89 -9.35 -12.99
C LYS A 606 19.04 -8.17 -13.95
N ALA A 607 19.71 -8.37 -15.09
CA ALA A 607 19.85 -7.31 -16.09
C ALA A 607 18.51 -6.86 -16.66
N VAL A 608 17.55 -7.77 -16.82
CA VAL A 608 16.17 -7.41 -17.24
C VAL A 608 15.51 -6.49 -16.20
N LEU A 609 15.60 -6.81 -14.90
CA LEU A 609 14.94 -6.06 -13.82
C LEU A 609 15.53 -4.66 -13.57
N VAL A 610 16.77 -4.41 -13.98
CA VAL A 610 17.41 -3.08 -13.83
C VAL A 610 17.42 -2.28 -15.14
N SER A 611 16.87 -2.84 -16.21
CA SER A 611 16.81 -2.18 -17.51
C SER A 611 15.80 -1.03 -17.53
N SER A 612 16.06 -0.01 -18.33
CA SER A 612 15.10 1.09 -18.55
C SER A 612 13.74 0.58 -19.07
N ARG A 613 13.73 -0.47 -19.89
CA ARG A 613 12.48 -1.09 -20.39
C ARG A 613 11.62 -1.70 -19.30
N PHE A 614 12.22 -2.15 -18.21
CA PHE A 614 11.48 -2.62 -17.04
C PHE A 614 11.05 -1.46 -16.16
N LEU A 615 11.99 -0.58 -15.81
CA LEU A 615 11.77 0.47 -14.82
C LEU A 615 10.84 1.58 -15.29
N PHE A 616 10.74 1.83 -16.60
CA PHE A 616 9.97 2.93 -17.15
C PHE A 616 8.76 2.48 -17.98
N LEU A 617 7.71 3.27 -17.91
CA LEU A 617 6.52 3.19 -18.75
C LEU A 617 6.54 4.33 -19.78
N GLY A 618 5.87 4.14 -20.92
CA GLY A 618 5.73 5.17 -21.94
C GLY A 618 6.86 5.21 -22.97
N GLN A 619 7.86 4.30 -22.91
CA GLN A 619 8.89 4.22 -23.94
C GLN A 619 8.28 3.84 -25.30
N PRO A 620 8.61 4.59 -26.38
CA PRO A 620 8.16 4.25 -27.73
C PRO A 620 8.67 2.88 -28.16
N ARG A 621 7.87 2.13 -28.88
CA ARG A 621 8.24 0.82 -29.44
C ARG A 621 8.28 0.91 -30.96
N GLY A 622 9.27 0.25 -31.56
CA GLY A 622 9.50 0.22 -33.00
C GLY A 622 10.14 1.49 -33.54
N PRO A 623 10.34 1.56 -34.86
CA PRO A 623 10.93 2.73 -35.49
C PRO A 623 10.06 3.96 -35.28
N GLU A 624 10.70 5.08 -35.05
CA GLU A 624 10.04 6.36 -34.83
C GLU A 624 9.34 6.78 -36.13
N VAL A 625 8.00 6.79 -36.14
CA VAL A 625 7.23 7.22 -37.29
C VAL A 625 7.20 8.75 -37.26
N VAL A 626 7.89 9.36 -38.19
CA VAL A 626 7.82 10.80 -38.44
C VAL A 626 6.46 11.11 -39.09
N SER A 627 5.52 11.60 -38.33
CA SER A 627 4.17 11.98 -38.79
C SER A 627 3.79 13.32 -38.15
N ALA A 628 3.10 14.17 -38.90
CA ALA A 628 2.53 15.41 -38.35
C ALA A 628 1.23 15.15 -37.55
N ALA A 629 0.56 14.03 -37.79
CA ALA A 629 -0.72 13.70 -37.18
C ALA A 629 -0.56 12.76 -35.97
N PRO A 630 -1.45 12.86 -34.97
CA PRO A 630 -1.51 11.91 -33.85
C PRO A 630 -1.60 10.47 -34.33
N GLN A 631 -0.90 9.58 -33.65
CA GLN A 631 -0.86 8.14 -33.97
C GLN A 631 -1.49 7.34 -32.85
N PRO A 632 -2.19 6.23 -33.14
CA PRO A 632 -2.61 5.29 -32.11
C PRO A 632 -1.36 4.77 -31.36
N VAL A 633 -1.48 4.61 -30.06
CA VAL A 633 -0.46 3.85 -29.33
C VAL A 633 -0.48 2.40 -29.81
N ASP A 634 0.68 1.73 -29.82
CA ASP A 634 0.72 0.31 -30.16
C ASP A 634 -0.05 -0.52 -29.12
N GLU A 635 -0.47 -1.71 -29.51
CA GLU A 635 -1.32 -2.58 -28.68
C GLU A 635 -0.65 -2.99 -27.34
N PHE A 636 0.68 -3.14 -27.30
CA PHE A 636 1.40 -3.45 -26.07
C PHE A 636 1.52 -2.24 -25.14
N THR A 637 1.66 -1.05 -25.70
CA THR A 637 1.57 0.20 -24.94
C THR A 637 0.17 0.38 -24.37
N LEU A 638 -0.88 0.06 -25.16
CA LEU A 638 -2.26 0.08 -24.69
C LEU A 638 -2.49 -0.93 -23.56
N ALA A 639 -1.97 -2.15 -23.69
CA ALA A 639 -2.02 -3.18 -22.66
C ALA A 639 -1.36 -2.71 -21.36
N SER A 640 -0.20 -2.06 -21.48
CA SER A 640 0.54 -1.49 -20.33
C SER A 640 -0.25 -0.36 -19.66
N ARG A 641 -0.75 0.62 -20.45
CA ARG A 641 -1.58 1.70 -19.92
C ARG A 641 -2.78 1.16 -19.15
N LEU A 642 -3.49 0.19 -19.75
CA LEU A 642 -4.68 -0.41 -19.15
C LEU A 642 -4.37 -1.15 -17.85
N SER A 643 -3.31 -1.96 -17.84
CA SER A 643 -2.96 -2.77 -16.66
C SER A 643 -2.42 -1.93 -15.50
N TYR A 644 -1.57 -0.95 -15.76
CA TYR A 644 -1.07 -0.06 -14.71
C TYR A 644 -2.15 0.89 -14.19
N PHE A 645 -3.08 1.30 -15.05
CA PHE A 645 -4.24 2.08 -14.63
C PHE A 645 -5.14 1.29 -13.67
N LEU A 646 -5.54 0.06 -14.04
CA LEU A 646 -6.56 -0.69 -13.30
C LEU A 646 -5.98 -1.60 -12.20
N TRP A 647 -4.74 -2.08 -12.35
CA TRP A 647 -4.12 -3.06 -11.46
C TRP A 647 -2.82 -2.57 -10.81
N SER A 648 -2.32 -1.39 -11.19
CA SER A 648 -1.00 -0.88 -10.81
C SER A 648 0.11 -1.93 -11.00
N SER A 649 -0.04 -2.81 -11.99
CA SER A 649 0.86 -3.93 -12.26
C SER A 649 0.96 -4.21 -13.75
N MET A 650 1.88 -5.11 -14.11
CA MET A 650 2.11 -5.50 -15.50
C MET A 650 0.88 -6.19 -16.15
N PRO A 651 0.75 -6.13 -17.50
CA PRO A 651 -0.27 -6.87 -18.22
C PRO A 651 -0.17 -8.39 -17.97
N ASP A 652 -1.30 -9.04 -17.86
CA ASP A 652 -1.37 -10.49 -17.82
C ASP A 652 -1.20 -11.11 -19.24
N GLU A 653 -1.14 -12.42 -19.30
CA GLU A 653 -0.91 -13.13 -20.57
C GLU A 653 -2.06 -12.94 -21.57
N GLU A 654 -3.30 -12.76 -21.09
CA GLU A 654 -4.46 -12.49 -21.96
C GLU A 654 -4.31 -11.14 -22.66
N LEU A 655 -3.96 -10.07 -21.92
CA LEU A 655 -3.71 -8.75 -22.50
C LEU A 655 -2.54 -8.78 -23.50
N LEU A 656 -1.42 -9.42 -23.12
CA LEU A 656 -0.26 -9.55 -24.00
C LEU A 656 -0.55 -10.36 -25.26
N SER A 657 -1.38 -11.40 -25.14
CA SER A 657 -1.79 -12.24 -26.28
C SER A 657 -2.71 -11.48 -27.23
N LEU A 658 -3.69 -10.73 -26.71
CA LEU A 658 -4.56 -9.86 -27.53
C LEU A 658 -3.75 -8.78 -28.23
N ALA A 659 -2.81 -8.14 -27.51
CA ALA A 659 -1.92 -7.14 -28.08
C ALA A 659 -1.04 -7.73 -29.21
N GLY A 660 -0.49 -8.94 -29.00
CA GLY A 660 0.31 -9.63 -30.01
C GLY A 660 -0.45 -9.99 -31.29
N ARG A 661 -1.76 -10.13 -31.22
CA ARG A 661 -2.63 -10.35 -32.37
C ARG A 661 -3.23 -9.06 -32.95
N GLY A 662 -2.93 -7.89 -32.39
CA GLY A 662 -3.54 -6.62 -32.81
C GLY A 662 -5.04 -6.53 -32.51
N GLN A 663 -5.50 -7.21 -31.47
CA GLN A 663 -6.94 -7.36 -31.15
C GLN A 663 -7.34 -6.69 -29.81
N LEU A 664 -6.42 -6.11 -29.06
CA LEU A 664 -6.75 -5.56 -27.74
C LEU A 664 -7.70 -4.38 -27.86
N ARG A 665 -7.44 -3.44 -28.76
CA ARG A 665 -8.29 -2.26 -28.99
C ARG A 665 -9.73 -2.62 -29.36
N SER A 666 -9.93 -3.60 -30.20
CA SER A 666 -11.27 -4.09 -30.56
C SER A 666 -12.00 -4.85 -29.44
N ASN A 667 -11.26 -5.31 -28.43
CA ASN A 667 -11.79 -6.03 -27.27
C ASN A 667 -11.72 -5.20 -25.97
N LEU A 668 -11.46 -3.90 -26.08
CA LEU A 668 -11.17 -3.03 -24.92
C LEU A 668 -12.26 -3.10 -23.85
N ALA A 669 -13.52 -2.91 -24.21
CA ALA A 669 -14.64 -2.93 -23.27
C ALA A 669 -14.77 -4.28 -22.53
N ALA A 670 -14.56 -5.41 -23.23
CA ALA A 670 -14.58 -6.73 -22.61
C ALA A 670 -13.41 -6.90 -21.63
N GLN A 671 -12.23 -6.40 -21.97
CA GLN A 671 -11.06 -6.47 -21.10
C GLN A 671 -11.22 -5.55 -19.88
N VAL A 672 -11.73 -4.33 -20.03
CA VAL A 672 -12.06 -3.45 -18.91
C VAL A 672 -13.01 -4.15 -17.92
N LYS A 673 -14.10 -4.73 -18.42
CA LYS A 673 -15.04 -5.48 -17.58
C LYS A 673 -14.38 -6.64 -16.84
N ARG A 674 -13.58 -7.45 -17.54
CA ARG A 674 -12.82 -8.55 -16.93
C ARG A 674 -11.86 -8.05 -15.85
N MET A 675 -11.15 -6.97 -16.13
CA MET A 675 -10.15 -6.42 -15.23
C MET A 675 -10.76 -5.81 -13.98
N LEU A 676 -11.89 -5.14 -14.07
CA LEU A 676 -12.64 -4.62 -12.92
C LEU A 676 -13.18 -5.75 -12.04
N ALA A 677 -13.55 -6.90 -12.61
CA ALA A 677 -13.97 -8.08 -11.86
C ALA A 677 -12.80 -8.81 -11.16
N SER A 678 -11.56 -8.60 -11.62
CA SER A 678 -10.36 -9.25 -11.05
C SER A 678 -10.07 -8.76 -9.62
N PRO A 679 -9.58 -9.63 -8.72
CA PRO A 679 -9.08 -9.21 -7.41
C PRO A 679 -8.01 -8.10 -7.50
N LYS A 680 -7.21 -8.06 -8.56
CA LYS A 680 -6.17 -7.03 -8.76
C LYS A 680 -6.73 -5.61 -8.88
N ALA A 681 -8.01 -5.44 -9.19
CA ALA A 681 -8.66 -4.12 -9.26
C ALA A 681 -8.75 -3.43 -7.88
N THR A 682 -8.48 -4.12 -6.78
CA THR A 682 -8.27 -3.50 -5.45
C THR A 682 -7.15 -2.44 -5.51
N ALA A 683 -6.23 -2.54 -6.48
CA ALA A 683 -5.23 -1.50 -6.72
C ALA A 683 -5.84 -0.10 -6.98
N LEU A 684 -7.04 0.00 -7.57
CA LEU A 684 -7.76 1.28 -7.70
C LEU A 684 -8.21 1.83 -6.34
N VAL A 685 -8.58 0.95 -5.41
CA VAL A 685 -8.93 1.34 -4.04
C VAL A 685 -7.68 1.88 -3.34
N ASP A 686 -6.61 1.10 -3.36
CA ASP A 686 -5.38 1.41 -2.62
C ASP A 686 -4.65 2.64 -3.19
N ASN A 687 -4.58 2.75 -4.52
CA ASN A 687 -3.73 3.73 -5.20
C ASN A 687 -4.52 4.94 -5.73
N PHE A 688 -5.69 4.76 -6.32
CA PHE A 688 -6.49 5.90 -6.77
C PHE A 688 -7.31 6.50 -5.61
N ALA A 689 -8.21 5.72 -4.99
CA ALA A 689 -9.11 6.26 -3.96
C ALA A 689 -8.35 6.73 -2.73
N GLY A 690 -7.32 5.96 -2.31
CA GLY A 690 -6.46 6.31 -1.17
C GLY A 690 -5.79 7.67 -1.31
N GLN A 691 -5.47 8.10 -2.53
CA GLN A 691 -4.86 9.39 -2.84
C GLN A 691 -5.90 10.46 -3.18
N TRP A 692 -6.88 10.16 -4.03
CA TRP A 692 -7.95 11.10 -4.37
C TRP A 692 -8.65 11.63 -3.12
N LEU A 693 -9.02 10.74 -2.19
CA LEU A 693 -9.68 11.09 -0.93
C LEU A 693 -8.69 11.45 0.19
N GLN A 694 -7.38 11.42 -0.09
CA GLN A 694 -6.27 11.72 0.82
C GLN A 694 -6.21 10.81 2.07
N ILE A 695 -6.93 9.68 2.10
CA ILE A 695 -7.05 8.83 3.30
C ILE A 695 -5.72 8.15 3.70
N ARG A 696 -4.74 8.03 2.80
CA ARG A 696 -3.38 7.59 3.15
C ARG A 696 -2.71 8.51 4.18
N SER A 697 -3.03 9.80 4.16
CA SER A 697 -2.46 10.78 5.09
C SER A 697 -2.98 10.63 6.52
N LEU A 698 -4.03 9.81 6.73
CA LEU A 698 -4.57 9.54 8.06
C LEU A 698 -3.56 8.84 8.98
N GLU A 699 -2.60 8.11 8.42
CA GLU A 699 -1.52 7.48 9.18
C GLU A 699 -0.68 8.49 9.95
N ASN A 700 -0.48 9.69 9.40
CA ASN A 700 0.32 10.76 9.97
C ASN A 700 -0.49 11.71 10.87
N PHE A 701 -1.82 11.60 10.89
CA PHE A 701 -2.68 12.47 11.67
C PHE A 701 -2.87 11.94 13.10
N GLN A 702 -2.65 12.80 14.08
CA GLN A 702 -2.78 12.45 15.50
C GLN A 702 -3.65 13.49 16.23
N PRO A 703 -4.91 13.16 16.52
CA PRO A 703 -5.75 13.95 17.40
C PRO A 703 -5.18 14.03 18.82
N ASP A 704 -5.54 15.08 19.56
CA ASP A 704 -5.14 15.24 20.95
C ASP A 704 -5.72 14.08 21.80
N LYS A 705 -4.82 13.27 22.36
CA LYS A 705 -5.18 12.09 23.17
C LYS A 705 -5.95 12.41 24.44
N LYS A 706 -5.85 13.65 24.94
CA LYS A 706 -6.59 14.08 26.14
C LYS A 706 -8.03 14.39 25.81
N LEU A 707 -8.29 14.94 24.61
CA LEU A 707 -9.62 15.29 24.13
C LEU A 707 -10.31 14.09 23.45
N PHE A 708 -9.54 13.22 22.81
CA PHE A 708 -10.03 12.08 22.04
C PHE A 708 -9.31 10.78 22.43
N PRO A 709 -9.49 10.33 23.69
CA PRO A 709 -8.81 9.13 24.19
C PRO A 709 -9.21 7.84 23.46
N GLU A 710 -10.39 7.81 22.83
CA GLU A 710 -10.88 6.70 22.01
C GLU A 710 -10.15 6.56 20.66
N TYR A 711 -9.42 7.59 20.19
CA TYR A 711 -8.67 7.54 18.95
C TYR A 711 -7.36 6.77 19.17
N ASP A 712 -7.33 5.56 18.70
CA ASP A 712 -6.18 4.66 18.75
C ASP A 712 -5.84 4.11 17.35
N PRO A 713 -4.71 3.39 17.17
CA PRO A 713 -4.34 2.82 15.87
C PRO A 713 -5.40 1.90 15.26
N ALA A 714 -6.18 1.18 16.09
CA ALA A 714 -7.21 0.27 15.60
C ALA A 714 -8.44 1.05 15.09
N LEU A 715 -8.86 2.12 15.76
CA LEU A 715 -9.92 3.00 15.28
C LEU A 715 -9.49 3.71 13.99
N ARG A 716 -8.25 4.21 13.93
CA ARG A 716 -7.71 4.81 12.71
C ARG A 716 -7.74 3.85 11.53
N ALA A 717 -7.30 2.60 11.74
CA ALA A 717 -7.35 1.57 10.72
C ALA A 717 -8.81 1.27 10.29
N ALA A 718 -9.74 1.27 11.24
CA ALA A 718 -11.16 1.07 10.93
C ALA A 718 -11.74 2.22 10.09
N MET A 719 -11.41 3.48 10.40
CA MET A 719 -11.81 4.64 9.61
C MET A 719 -11.27 4.59 8.17
N GLN A 720 -10.02 4.20 7.99
CA GLN A 720 -9.42 4.03 6.68
C GLN A 720 -10.13 2.91 5.91
N ARG A 721 -10.32 1.76 6.55
CA ARG A 721 -10.93 0.58 5.94
C ARG A 721 -12.39 0.79 5.54
N GLU A 722 -13.15 1.59 6.30
CA GLU A 722 -14.50 2.01 5.92
C GLU A 722 -14.52 2.63 4.52
N THR A 723 -13.66 3.63 4.29
CA THR A 723 -13.64 4.38 3.04
C THR A 723 -13.12 3.53 1.88
N GLU A 724 -12.14 2.67 2.13
CA GLU A 724 -11.66 1.68 1.17
C GLU A 724 -12.78 0.71 0.75
N LEU A 725 -13.51 0.14 1.70
CA LEU A 725 -14.62 -0.78 1.44
C LEU A 725 -15.79 -0.09 0.74
N PHE A 726 -16.05 1.16 1.08
CA PHE A 726 -17.08 1.95 0.41
C PHE A 726 -16.74 2.15 -1.08
N PHE A 727 -15.52 2.57 -1.39
CA PHE A 727 -15.06 2.69 -2.77
C PHE A 727 -15.05 1.34 -3.47
N GLU A 728 -14.55 0.29 -2.82
CA GLU A 728 -14.54 -1.06 -3.37
C GLU A 728 -15.95 -1.55 -3.71
N ASN A 729 -16.95 -1.25 -2.88
CA ASN A 729 -18.34 -1.59 -3.14
C ASN A 729 -18.90 -0.86 -4.37
N VAL A 730 -18.60 0.45 -4.51
CA VAL A 730 -18.99 1.20 -5.71
C VAL A 730 -18.38 0.60 -6.97
N LEU A 731 -17.09 0.23 -6.91
CA LEU A 731 -16.37 -0.40 -8.02
C LEU A 731 -16.91 -1.80 -8.35
N ARG A 732 -17.06 -2.69 -7.34
CA ARG A 732 -17.40 -4.10 -7.55
C ARG A 732 -18.86 -4.32 -7.95
N GLU A 733 -19.77 -3.55 -7.37
CA GLU A 733 -21.20 -3.63 -7.68
C GLU A 733 -21.60 -2.71 -8.86
N ASP A 734 -20.63 -2.06 -9.49
CA ASP A 734 -20.83 -1.09 -10.57
C ASP A 734 -21.91 -0.05 -10.21
N ARG A 735 -21.79 0.51 -9.00
CA ARG A 735 -22.74 1.49 -8.48
C ARG A 735 -22.52 2.87 -9.08
N SER A 736 -23.45 3.77 -8.79
CA SER A 736 -23.32 5.16 -9.19
C SER A 736 -22.21 5.87 -8.40
N VAL A 737 -21.37 6.67 -9.07
CA VAL A 737 -20.39 7.55 -8.45
C VAL A 737 -21.05 8.59 -7.52
N PHE A 738 -22.35 8.87 -7.70
CA PHE A 738 -23.10 9.72 -6.79
C PHE A 738 -23.25 9.12 -5.39
N ASP A 739 -23.03 7.82 -5.22
CA ASP A 739 -22.96 7.19 -3.88
C ASP A 739 -21.83 7.81 -3.05
N PHE A 740 -20.74 8.29 -3.67
CA PHE A 740 -19.68 9.03 -2.96
C PHE A 740 -20.20 10.29 -2.26
N LEU A 741 -21.28 10.89 -2.76
CA LEU A 741 -21.93 12.06 -2.16
C LEU A 741 -23.12 11.67 -1.30
N THR A 742 -24.03 10.84 -1.81
CA THR A 742 -25.38 10.63 -1.25
C THR A 742 -25.62 9.21 -0.75
N GLY A 743 -24.65 8.32 -0.79
CA GLY A 743 -24.81 6.95 -0.33
C GLY A 743 -25.35 6.88 1.11
N ASP A 744 -26.47 6.17 1.29
CA ASP A 744 -27.17 6.00 2.57
C ASP A 744 -26.76 4.73 3.30
N TYR A 745 -25.56 4.26 3.04
CA TYR A 745 -24.94 3.08 3.64
C TYR A 745 -23.45 3.32 3.88
N THR A 746 -22.86 2.52 4.76
CA THR A 746 -21.42 2.46 4.96
C THR A 746 -20.98 1.07 5.44
N PHE A 747 -19.70 0.90 5.73
CA PHE A 747 -19.10 -0.33 6.24
C PHE A 747 -18.46 -0.06 7.61
N VAL A 748 -18.93 -0.76 8.63
CA VAL A 748 -18.45 -0.57 10.01
C VAL A 748 -18.15 -1.90 10.68
N ASN A 749 -17.17 -1.88 11.57
CA ASN A 749 -16.98 -2.89 12.60
C ASN A 749 -17.54 -2.37 13.94
N ALA A 750 -17.40 -3.15 15.02
CA ALA A 750 -17.91 -2.78 16.34
C ALA A 750 -17.38 -1.40 16.82
N ARG A 751 -16.11 -1.10 16.60
CA ARG A 751 -15.49 0.18 17.02
C ARG A 751 -16.10 1.38 16.31
N LEU A 752 -16.19 1.29 14.99
CA LEU A 752 -16.67 2.39 14.16
C LEU A 752 -18.19 2.59 14.34
N ALA A 753 -18.96 1.49 14.48
CA ALA A 753 -20.37 1.56 14.81
C ALA A 753 -20.62 2.31 16.14
N LYS A 754 -19.79 2.05 17.16
CA LYS A 754 -19.84 2.76 18.43
C LYS A 754 -19.54 4.26 18.27
N LEU A 755 -18.51 4.62 17.51
CA LEU A 755 -18.17 6.02 17.22
C LEU A 755 -19.34 6.76 16.54
N TYR A 756 -20.02 6.07 15.63
CA TYR A 756 -21.12 6.64 14.85
C TYR A 756 -22.47 6.65 15.60
N GLY A 757 -22.54 6.01 16.77
CA GLY A 757 -23.81 5.84 17.50
C GLY A 757 -24.81 4.95 16.76
N LEU A 758 -24.35 4.04 15.92
CA LEU A 758 -25.19 3.09 15.18
C LEU A 758 -25.58 1.91 16.09
N PRO A 759 -26.68 1.18 15.76
CA PRO A 759 -27.04 -0.05 16.45
C PRO A 759 -25.84 -1.01 16.55
N ALA A 760 -25.74 -1.76 17.63
CA ALA A 760 -24.57 -2.56 17.95
C ALA A 760 -24.24 -3.56 16.83
N VAL A 761 -23.08 -3.38 16.25
CA VAL A 761 -22.38 -4.37 15.42
C VAL A 761 -21.41 -5.07 16.36
N ASN A 762 -21.66 -6.34 16.70
CA ASN A 762 -20.84 -7.11 17.64
C ASN A 762 -19.78 -7.94 16.90
N SER A 763 -19.09 -7.33 15.94
CA SER A 763 -18.07 -8.01 15.13
C SER A 763 -16.89 -7.09 14.84
N GLU A 764 -15.70 -7.62 14.91
CA GLU A 764 -14.50 -6.96 14.37
C GLU A 764 -14.48 -6.98 12.83
N GLU A 765 -15.25 -7.88 12.20
CA GLU A 765 -15.45 -7.90 10.74
C GLU A 765 -16.36 -6.75 10.31
N PHE A 766 -16.01 -6.13 9.18
CA PHE A 766 -16.78 -5.04 8.62
C PHE A 766 -18.11 -5.54 8.02
N GLN A 767 -19.17 -4.87 8.36
CA GLN A 767 -20.52 -5.15 7.85
C GLN A 767 -21.07 -3.91 7.16
N ARG A 768 -21.77 -4.11 6.05
CA ARG A 768 -22.53 -3.05 5.39
C ARG A 768 -23.76 -2.72 6.23
N VAL A 769 -23.90 -1.45 6.62
CA VAL A 769 -25.00 -0.95 7.41
C VAL A 769 -25.72 0.19 6.69
N SER A 770 -27.05 0.32 6.93
CA SER A 770 -27.81 1.46 6.44
C SER A 770 -27.55 2.69 7.32
N LEU A 771 -27.43 3.84 6.68
CA LEU A 771 -27.37 5.15 7.32
C LEU A 771 -28.72 5.87 7.28
N ALA A 772 -29.79 5.20 6.87
CA ALA A 772 -31.16 5.76 6.86
C ALA A 772 -31.53 6.23 8.28
N GLY A 773 -32.07 7.45 8.36
CA GLY A 773 -32.42 8.08 9.65
C GLY A 773 -31.24 8.69 10.40
N THR A 774 -30.02 8.62 9.86
CA THR A 774 -28.84 9.33 10.39
C THR A 774 -28.50 10.55 9.53
N PRO A 775 -27.75 11.51 10.06
CA PRO A 775 -27.29 12.67 9.27
C PRO A 775 -26.10 12.36 8.33
N ARG A 776 -25.63 11.10 8.31
CA ARG A 776 -24.47 10.69 7.53
C ARG A 776 -24.83 10.31 6.11
N ARG A 777 -24.04 10.75 5.14
CA ARG A 777 -24.18 10.39 3.73
C ARG A 777 -22.80 10.40 3.06
N GLY A 778 -22.53 9.38 2.24
CA GLY A 778 -21.34 9.32 1.40
C GLY A 778 -20.02 9.58 2.13
N VAL A 779 -18.96 9.83 1.37
CA VAL A 779 -17.59 9.97 1.91
C VAL A 779 -17.38 11.23 2.75
N LEU A 780 -18.19 12.28 2.55
CA LEU A 780 -18.06 13.52 3.33
C LEU A 780 -18.25 13.30 4.82
N THR A 781 -19.00 12.30 5.19
CA THR A 781 -19.32 12.01 6.59
C THR A 781 -18.59 10.79 7.15
N HIS A 782 -17.65 10.23 6.39
CA HIS A 782 -16.74 9.21 6.90
C HIS A 782 -15.78 9.82 7.93
N ALA A 783 -15.55 9.07 8.99
CA ALA A 783 -14.66 9.54 10.06
C ALA A 783 -13.23 9.79 9.57
N SER A 784 -12.76 9.05 8.58
CA SER A 784 -11.46 9.27 7.93
C SER A 784 -11.34 10.67 7.33
N VAL A 785 -12.32 11.10 6.52
CA VAL A 785 -12.35 12.42 5.87
C VAL A 785 -12.52 13.54 6.90
N LEU A 786 -13.44 13.37 7.85
CA LEU A 786 -13.69 14.35 8.91
C LEU A 786 -12.46 14.56 9.81
N THR A 787 -11.70 13.48 10.07
CA THR A 787 -10.47 13.55 10.86
C THR A 787 -9.37 14.26 10.11
N LEU A 788 -9.10 13.89 8.86
CA LEU A 788 -8.06 14.52 8.02
C LEU A 788 -8.28 16.01 7.83
N THR A 789 -9.54 16.43 7.80
CA THR A 789 -9.94 17.82 7.59
C THR A 789 -10.19 18.61 8.86
N SER A 790 -9.65 18.13 9.98
CA SER A 790 -9.70 18.79 11.29
C SER A 790 -8.30 19.20 11.77
N ASN A 791 -8.25 19.96 12.84
CA ASN A 791 -7.03 20.17 13.63
C ASN A 791 -6.97 19.11 14.76
N PRO A 792 -5.80 18.85 15.34
CA PRO A 792 -5.68 17.85 16.40
C PRO A 792 -6.63 18.05 17.59
N ASN A 793 -6.95 19.30 17.93
CA ASN A 793 -7.73 19.69 19.11
C ASN A 793 -9.14 20.21 18.79
N ARG A 794 -9.44 20.55 17.52
CA ARG A 794 -10.72 21.14 17.11
C ARG A 794 -11.04 20.86 15.65
N THR A 795 -12.28 21.06 15.26
CA THR A 795 -12.70 21.07 13.88
C THR A 795 -12.11 22.24 13.09
N SER A 796 -12.15 22.16 11.77
CA SER A 796 -11.73 23.24 10.87
C SER A 796 -12.70 23.35 9.69
N PRO A 797 -13.69 24.24 9.75
CA PRO A 797 -14.57 24.50 8.62
C PRO A 797 -13.81 24.85 7.33
N VAL A 798 -12.73 25.61 7.45
CA VAL A 798 -11.85 25.96 6.32
C VAL A 798 -11.29 24.71 5.64
N LYS A 799 -10.65 23.81 6.39
CA LYS A 799 -10.06 22.58 5.84
C LYS A 799 -11.13 21.66 5.25
N ARG A 800 -12.28 21.53 5.90
CA ARG A 800 -13.43 20.75 5.41
C ARG A 800 -13.96 21.30 4.10
N GLY A 801 -14.20 22.62 4.03
CA GLY A 801 -14.65 23.28 2.82
C GLY A 801 -13.63 23.22 1.70
N LEU A 802 -12.37 23.51 1.98
CA LEU A 802 -11.27 23.40 1.01
C LEU A 802 -11.17 22.01 0.41
N TRP A 803 -11.21 20.97 1.27
CA TRP A 803 -11.15 19.58 0.82
C TRP A 803 -12.28 19.23 -0.16
N VAL A 804 -13.51 19.71 0.09
CA VAL A 804 -14.65 19.49 -0.80
C VAL A 804 -14.42 20.19 -2.14
N LEU A 805 -13.97 21.47 -2.10
CA LEU A 805 -13.68 22.24 -3.32
C LEU A 805 -12.57 21.61 -4.16
N GLU A 806 -11.50 21.08 -3.55
CA GLU A 806 -10.36 20.50 -4.25
C GLU A 806 -10.63 19.08 -4.77
N ASN A 807 -11.26 18.24 -3.94
CA ASN A 807 -11.31 16.80 -4.23
C ASN A 807 -12.65 16.38 -4.86
N LEU A 808 -13.73 17.12 -4.64
CA LEU A 808 -15.04 16.77 -5.16
C LEU A 808 -15.55 17.74 -6.24
N LEU A 809 -15.20 19.01 -6.17
CA LEU A 809 -15.71 20.00 -7.12
C LEU A 809 -14.66 20.52 -8.12
N GLY A 810 -13.36 20.28 -7.87
CA GLY A 810 -12.29 20.76 -8.76
C GLY A 810 -12.19 22.29 -8.88
N THR A 811 -12.68 23.01 -7.86
CA THR A 811 -12.72 24.48 -7.84
C THR A 811 -12.07 25.06 -6.58
N PRO A 812 -10.80 24.73 -6.29
CA PRO A 812 -10.12 25.28 -5.12
C PRO A 812 -10.01 26.81 -5.21
N PRO A 813 -10.02 27.52 -4.09
CA PRO A 813 -9.66 28.93 -4.07
C PRO A 813 -8.17 29.10 -4.44
N PRO A 814 -7.74 30.29 -4.85
CA PRO A 814 -6.33 30.59 -5.05
C PRO A 814 -5.56 30.38 -3.73
N PRO A 815 -4.24 30.07 -3.81
CA PRO A 815 -3.43 29.94 -2.61
C PRO A 815 -3.48 31.24 -1.80
N PRO A 816 -3.49 31.17 -0.46
CA PRO A 816 -3.53 32.35 0.39
C PRO A 816 -2.33 33.26 0.10
N PRO A 817 -2.50 34.58 0.17
CA PRO A 817 -1.39 35.52 0.06
C PRO A 817 -0.28 35.19 1.10
N PRO A 818 0.99 35.43 0.79
CA PRO A 818 2.04 35.33 1.77
C PRO A 818 1.75 36.26 2.96
N ASN A 819 1.88 35.78 4.18
CA ASN A 819 1.63 36.48 5.46
C ASN A 819 0.17 36.57 5.92
N VAL A 820 -0.73 35.70 5.47
CA VAL A 820 -2.03 35.53 6.12
C VAL A 820 -1.79 34.89 7.50
N PRO A 821 -2.14 35.59 8.61
CA PRO A 821 -1.99 34.99 9.93
C PRO A 821 -2.95 33.80 10.06
N GLU A 822 -2.43 32.65 10.49
CA GLU A 822 -3.30 31.55 10.93
C GLU A 822 -4.19 32.03 12.08
N LEU A 823 -5.41 31.50 12.19
CA LEU A 823 -6.23 31.67 13.39
C LEU A 823 -5.46 30.99 14.54
N ASP A 824 -4.63 31.78 15.22
CA ASP A 824 -3.82 31.32 16.36
C ASP A 824 -4.77 30.94 17.51
N ASP A 825 -4.61 29.72 18.04
CA ASP A 825 -5.30 29.27 19.27
C ASP A 825 -5.02 30.21 20.47
N LYS A 826 -4.03 31.09 20.34
CA LYS A 826 -3.67 32.10 21.36
C LYS A 826 -4.40 33.44 21.20
N SER A 827 -5.05 33.69 20.07
CA SER A 827 -5.89 34.88 19.86
C SER A 827 -7.26 34.72 20.57
N ARG A 828 -7.23 34.25 21.82
CA ARG A 828 -8.40 34.00 22.70
C ARG A 828 -9.24 35.24 23.06
N ASN A 829 -9.09 36.31 22.32
CA ASN A 829 -9.90 37.52 22.49
C ASN A 829 -11.17 37.54 21.62
N LEU A 830 -11.34 36.53 20.73
CA LEU A 830 -12.58 36.38 19.99
C LEU A 830 -13.57 35.57 20.84
N ALA A 831 -14.58 36.24 21.37
CA ALA A 831 -15.66 35.60 22.13
C ALA A 831 -16.65 34.88 21.21
N GLY A 832 -17.24 33.77 21.64
CA GLY A 832 -18.30 33.05 20.94
C GLY A 832 -17.86 31.72 20.37
N THR A 833 -18.77 31.09 19.58
CA THR A 833 -18.53 29.82 18.87
C THR A 833 -17.51 29.96 17.77
N LEU A 834 -16.92 28.85 17.33
CA LEU A 834 -15.97 28.84 16.19
C LEU A 834 -16.56 29.56 14.97
N ARG A 835 -17.85 29.34 14.67
CA ARG A 835 -18.55 30.03 13.59
C ARG A 835 -18.52 31.55 13.75
N GLN A 836 -18.89 32.05 14.95
CA GLN A 836 -18.88 33.50 15.23
C GLN A 836 -17.47 34.11 15.12
N GLN A 837 -16.45 33.39 15.58
CA GLN A 837 -15.05 33.81 15.44
C GLN A 837 -14.62 33.88 13.98
N MET A 838 -15.02 32.93 13.16
CA MET A 838 -14.72 32.91 11.73
C MET A 838 -15.47 33.98 10.96
N GLU A 839 -16.73 34.26 11.33
CA GLU A 839 -17.51 35.36 10.73
C GLU A 839 -16.89 36.72 11.04
N GLN A 840 -16.37 36.92 12.28
CA GLN A 840 -15.61 38.14 12.62
C GLN A 840 -14.30 38.24 11.81
N HIS A 841 -13.58 37.13 11.64
CA HIS A 841 -12.35 37.09 10.82
C HIS A 841 -12.64 37.41 9.36
N ARG A 842 -13.74 36.92 8.81
CA ARG A 842 -14.20 37.14 7.44
C ARG A 842 -14.66 38.57 7.21
N ALA A 843 -14.90 39.39 8.23
CA ALA A 843 -15.22 40.83 8.06
C ALA A 843 -14.08 41.60 7.36
N ASN A 844 -12.86 41.07 7.31
CA ASN A 844 -11.79 41.61 6.48
C ASN A 844 -12.00 41.24 5.01
N PRO A 845 -12.15 42.22 4.08
CA PRO A 845 -12.40 41.94 2.66
C PRO A 845 -11.36 41.06 1.97
N SER A 846 -10.08 41.14 2.40
CA SER A 846 -9.02 40.31 1.85
C SER A 846 -9.18 38.82 2.18
N CYS A 847 -9.90 38.50 3.25
CA CYS A 847 -10.16 37.14 3.69
C CYS A 847 -11.52 36.63 3.18
N ALA A 848 -12.45 37.55 2.97
CA ALA A 848 -13.85 37.25 2.64
C ALA A 848 -14.01 36.41 1.37
N SER A 849 -13.28 36.70 0.31
CA SER A 849 -13.43 36.03 -1.00
C SER A 849 -13.19 34.52 -0.95
N CYS A 850 -12.13 34.08 -0.26
CA CYS A 850 -11.83 32.67 -0.10
C CYS A 850 -12.75 32.00 0.93
N HIS A 851 -12.97 32.67 2.08
CA HIS A 851 -13.77 32.10 3.18
C HIS A 851 -15.26 31.97 2.82
N ALA A 852 -15.82 32.88 2.00
CA ALA A 852 -17.20 32.77 1.53
C ALA A 852 -17.50 31.49 0.75
N ARG A 853 -16.47 30.84 0.17
CA ARG A 853 -16.60 29.59 -0.57
C ARG A 853 -16.38 28.36 0.32
N MET A 854 -15.39 28.43 1.23
CA MET A 854 -14.98 27.28 2.06
C MET A 854 -15.85 27.13 3.29
N ASP A 855 -16.07 28.24 4.04
CA ASP A 855 -16.69 28.19 5.37
C ASP A 855 -18.12 27.64 5.37
N PRO A 856 -19.02 28.05 4.44
CA PRO A 856 -20.37 27.50 4.45
C PRO A 856 -20.40 25.98 4.31
N ILE A 857 -19.55 25.42 3.43
CA ILE A 857 -19.42 23.96 3.26
C ILE A 857 -18.96 23.32 4.56
N GLY A 858 -17.92 23.89 5.19
CA GLY A 858 -17.38 23.39 6.44
C GLY A 858 -18.39 23.47 7.60
N PHE A 859 -19.17 24.55 7.69
CA PHE A 859 -20.22 24.68 8.71
C PHE A 859 -21.28 23.57 8.59
N GLY A 860 -21.61 23.13 7.37
CA GLY A 860 -22.52 22.01 7.14
C GLY A 860 -22.03 20.70 7.76
N LEU A 861 -20.75 20.59 8.11
CA LEU A 861 -20.14 19.42 8.72
C LEU A 861 -19.76 19.60 10.20
N GLU A 862 -20.10 20.73 10.85
CA GLU A 862 -19.68 21.06 12.22
C GLU A 862 -20.32 20.20 13.30
N ASN A 863 -21.45 19.55 13.02
CA ASN A 863 -22.00 18.55 13.91
C ASN A 863 -21.11 17.29 14.08
N PHE A 864 -20.04 17.18 13.30
CA PHE A 864 -19.05 16.10 13.47
C PHE A 864 -17.79 16.66 14.13
N ASN A 865 -17.41 16.06 15.27
CA ASN A 865 -16.19 16.43 15.99
C ASN A 865 -14.90 16.07 15.18
N PRO A 866 -13.69 16.39 15.66
CA PRO A 866 -12.44 16.10 14.97
C PRO A 866 -12.18 14.64 14.61
N ILE A 867 -12.79 13.69 15.27
CA ILE A 867 -12.67 12.26 14.97
C ILE A 867 -13.93 11.67 14.32
N GLY A 868 -14.84 12.54 13.88
CA GLY A 868 -16.04 12.13 13.16
C GLY A 868 -17.23 11.69 14.01
N ALA A 869 -17.18 11.77 15.35
CA ALA A 869 -18.35 11.51 16.20
C ALA A 869 -19.34 12.68 16.13
N TRP A 870 -20.64 12.38 16.27
CA TRP A 870 -21.70 13.40 16.26
C TRP A 870 -21.68 14.25 17.51
N ARG A 871 -21.98 15.56 17.38
CA ARG A 871 -22.19 16.50 18.47
C ARG A 871 -23.25 17.54 18.11
N ASP A 872 -24.10 17.91 19.08
CA ASP A 872 -25.15 18.91 18.89
C ASP A 872 -24.74 20.29 19.38
N LYS A 873 -23.67 20.36 20.18
CA LYS A 873 -23.23 21.58 20.86
C LYS A 873 -21.71 21.77 20.75
N GLU A 874 -21.32 23.04 20.76
CA GLU A 874 -19.96 23.51 21.00
C GLU A 874 -19.93 24.22 22.38
N GLY A 875 -19.35 23.55 23.40
CA GLY A 875 -19.56 23.94 24.79
C GLY A 875 -21.06 23.84 25.16
N ASP A 876 -21.65 24.95 25.60
CA ASP A 876 -23.09 25.02 25.92
C ASP A 876 -23.95 25.54 24.76
N THR A 877 -23.34 26.01 23.66
CA THR A 877 -24.04 26.60 22.53
C THR A 877 -24.44 25.57 21.50
N PRO A 878 -25.71 25.54 21.06
CA PRO A 878 -26.10 24.68 19.93
C PRO A 878 -25.31 25.01 18.68
N ILE A 879 -24.91 23.97 17.92
CA ILE A 879 -24.23 24.14 16.62
C ILE A 879 -25.24 24.54 15.57
N ASP A 880 -24.94 25.61 14.85
CA ASP A 880 -25.67 26.00 13.62
C ASP A 880 -24.94 25.46 12.39
N PRO A 881 -25.40 24.36 11.76
CA PRO A 881 -24.77 23.77 10.58
C PRO A 881 -25.33 24.35 9.26
N SER A 882 -26.08 25.45 9.30
CA SER A 882 -26.62 26.07 8.09
C SER A 882 -25.51 26.69 7.25
N GLY A 883 -25.69 26.66 5.94
CA GLY A 883 -24.78 27.31 5.00
C GLY A 883 -25.49 27.81 3.76
N LYS A 884 -24.89 28.83 3.12
CA LYS A 884 -25.29 29.33 1.82
C LYS A 884 -24.08 29.38 0.92
N LEU A 885 -24.11 28.60 -0.17
CA LEU A 885 -23.04 28.62 -1.17
C LEU A 885 -23.03 29.96 -1.94
N VAL A 886 -21.89 30.27 -2.57
CA VAL A 886 -21.76 31.43 -3.46
C VAL A 886 -22.74 31.39 -4.65
N THR A 887 -23.25 30.23 -5.02
CA THR A 887 -24.29 30.02 -6.03
C THR A 887 -25.69 30.37 -5.54
N GLY A 888 -25.85 30.69 -4.26
CA GLY A 888 -27.14 31.02 -3.66
C GLY A 888 -27.86 29.82 -3.02
N ASP A 889 -27.40 28.58 -3.26
CA ASP A 889 -27.99 27.36 -2.71
C ASP A 889 -27.78 27.31 -1.20
N THR A 890 -28.83 26.92 -0.47
CA THR A 890 -28.83 26.85 1.00
C THR A 890 -28.99 25.40 1.46
N PHE A 891 -28.48 25.10 2.65
CA PHE A 891 -28.61 23.80 3.30
C PHE A 891 -28.51 23.95 4.83
N ALA A 892 -29.02 22.96 5.55
CA ALA A 892 -28.93 22.86 7.00
C ALA A 892 -28.34 21.49 7.39
N GLY A 893 -27.01 21.42 7.48
CA GLY A 893 -26.26 20.23 7.88
C GLY A 893 -25.81 19.33 6.72
N ALA A 894 -25.11 18.28 7.07
CA ALA A 894 -24.38 17.42 6.12
C ALA A 894 -25.27 16.74 5.09
N ALA A 895 -26.42 16.20 5.50
CA ALA A 895 -27.31 15.47 4.60
C ALA A 895 -27.88 16.37 3.48
N GLU A 896 -28.26 17.60 3.79
CA GLU A 896 -28.72 18.55 2.78
C GLU A 896 -27.56 19.05 1.93
N LEU A 897 -26.41 19.34 2.53
CA LEU A 897 -25.20 19.70 1.80
C LEU A 897 -24.87 18.65 0.73
N THR A 898 -24.87 17.37 1.06
CA THR A 898 -24.57 16.29 0.09
C THR A 898 -25.59 16.28 -1.06
N GLN A 899 -26.86 16.56 -0.79
CA GLN A 899 -27.89 16.68 -1.82
C GLN A 899 -27.68 17.92 -2.72
N VAL A 900 -27.30 19.05 -2.13
CA VAL A 900 -26.95 20.26 -2.92
C VAL A 900 -25.76 19.94 -3.83
N LEU A 901 -24.71 19.29 -3.32
CA LEU A 901 -23.54 18.92 -4.13
C LEU A 901 -23.92 17.95 -5.26
N ALA A 902 -24.72 16.94 -4.99
CA ALA A 902 -25.12 15.93 -5.98
C ALA A 902 -26.07 16.48 -7.07
N ASN A 903 -26.94 17.43 -6.72
CA ASN A 903 -27.98 17.88 -7.63
C ASN A 903 -27.63 19.24 -8.29
N LYS A 904 -27.09 20.20 -7.50
CA LYS A 904 -26.81 21.55 -7.98
C LYS A 904 -25.39 21.75 -8.50
N ARG A 905 -24.45 20.96 -7.96
CA ARG A 905 -23.03 20.97 -8.34
C ARG A 905 -22.61 19.69 -9.08
N LYS A 906 -23.60 19.01 -9.68
CA LYS A 906 -23.42 17.75 -10.40
C LYS A 906 -22.37 17.83 -11.49
N LYS A 907 -22.41 18.89 -12.31
CA LYS A 907 -21.46 19.07 -13.42
C LYS A 907 -20.03 19.16 -12.92
N GLU A 908 -19.80 19.98 -11.89
CA GLU A 908 -18.46 20.15 -11.32
C GLU A 908 -17.94 18.86 -10.68
N PHE A 909 -18.80 18.12 -9.97
CA PHE A 909 -18.44 16.84 -9.41
C PHE A 909 -18.02 15.82 -10.48
N LEU A 910 -18.83 15.68 -11.54
CA LEU A 910 -18.52 14.75 -12.63
C LEU A 910 -17.24 15.15 -13.37
N HIS A 911 -17.05 16.48 -13.60
CA HIS A 911 -15.84 17.00 -14.25
C HIS A 911 -14.59 16.76 -13.37
N CYS A 912 -14.68 17.09 -12.08
CA CYS A 912 -13.59 16.84 -11.13
C CYS A 912 -13.21 15.36 -11.09
N LEU A 913 -14.17 14.46 -10.97
CA LEU A 913 -13.93 13.01 -10.94
C LEU A 913 -13.31 12.52 -12.26
N ALA A 914 -13.79 13.02 -13.40
CA ALA A 914 -13.22 12.74 -14.72
C ALA A 914 -11.76 13.19 -14.80
N GLU A 915 -11.47 14.41 -14.33
CA GLU A 915 -10.12 14.97 -14.31
C GLU A 915 -9.18 14.16 -13.41
N LYS A 916 -9.57 13.85 -12.17
CA LYS A 916 -8.80 13.02 -11.25
C LYS A 916 -8.50 11.64 -11.85
N MET A 917 -9.52 11.00 -12.44
CA MET A 917 -9.37 9.67 -13.04
C MET A 917 -8.49 9.69 -14.29
N LEU A 918 -8.65 10.68 -15.16
CA LEU A 918 -7.82 10.82 -16.37
C LEU A 918 -6.36 11.15 -16.01
N THR A 919 -6.14 12.04 -15.05
CA THR A 919 -4.80 12.37 -14.49
C THR A 919 -4.09 11.12 -14.01
N TYR A 920 -4.76 10.31 -13.18
CA TYR A 920 -4.22 9.06 -12.67
C TYR A 920 -3.94 8.04 -13.79
N ALA A 921 -4.87 7.89 -14.75
CA ALA A 921 -4.74 6.95 -15.86
C ALA A 921 -3.58 7.30 -16.82
N LEU A 922 -3.36 8.59 -17.06
CA LEU A 922 -2.30 9.08 -17.95
C LEU A 922 -0.94 9.21 -17.24
N GLY A 923 -0.91 9.31 -15.91
CA GLY A 923 0.30 9.58 -15.12
C GLY A 923 0.89 10.98 -15.38
N ARG A 924 0.03 11.95 -15.70
CA ARG A 924 0.36 13.37 -15.88
C ARG A 924 -0.84 14.26 -15.53
N GLY A 925 -0.58 15.51 -15.23
CA GLY A 925 -1.65 16.49 -15.14
C GLY A 925 -2.42 16.62 -16.44
N THR A 926 -3.69 17.00 -16.33
CA THR A 926 -4.50 17.37 -17.49
C THR A 926 -4.09 18.76 -17.98
N GLU A 927 -4.13 18.90 -19.28
CA GLU A 927 -3.82 20.13 -19.98
C GLU A 927 -5.06 20.59 -20.75
N ILE A 928 -4.99 21.79 -21.31
CA ILE A 928 -6.14 22.36 -22.03
C ILE A 928 -6.62 21.50 -23.19
N TYR A 929 -5.71 20.81 -23.88
CA TYR A 929 -6.06 19.93 -25.00
C TYR A 929 -6.78 18.64 -24.54
N ASP A 930 -6.77 18.30 -23.24
CA ASP A 930 -7.53 17.18 -22.69
C ASP A 930 -9.00 17.54 -22.41
N ARG A 931 -9.35 18.81 -22.41
CA ARG A 931 -10.69 19.29 -22.07
C ARG A 931 -11.82 18.60 -22.83
N PRO A 932 -11.76 18.40 -24.16
CA PRO A 932 -12.83 17.71 -24.88
C PRO A 932 -12.99 16.26 -24.44
N ALA A 933 -11.88 15.62 -24.05
CA ALA A 933 -11.93 14.27 -23.47
C ALA A 933 -12.62 14.31 -22.10
N LEU A 934 -12.30 15.29 -21.26
CA LEU A 934 -12.93 15.46 -19.94
C LEU A 934 -14.43 15.72 -20.06
N GLU A 935 -14.84 16.64 -20.97
CA GLU A 935 -16.25 16.92 -21.25
C GLU A 935 -16.99 15.66 -21.72
N LYS A 936 -16.39 14.90 -22.65
CA LYS A 936 -16.96 13.65 -23.12
C LYS A 936 -17.06 12.59 -22.01
N ILE A 937 -16.04 12.46 -21.17
CA ILE A 937 -16.05 11.50 -20.03
C ILE A 937 -17.18 11.90 -19.07
N ALA A 938 -17.25 13.17 -18.66
CA ALA A 938 -18.27 13.66 -17.74
C ALA A 938 -19.70 13.49 -18.31
N HIS A 939 -19.89 13.80 -19.59
CA HIS A 939 -21.17 13.60 -20.30
C HIS A 939 -21.56 12.11 -20.37
N THR A 940 -20.62 11.23 -20.79
CA THR A 940 -20.86 9.79 -20.82
C THR A 940 -21.23 9.23 -19.44
N LEU A 941 -20.57 9.72 -18.40
CA LEU A 941 -20.87 9.31 -17.02
C LEU A 941 -22.28 9.76 -16.60
N ASP A 942 -22.68 10.96 -16.97
CA ASP A 942 -24.03 11.48 -16.69
C ASP A 942 -25.12 10.67 -17.43
N GLU A 943 -24.96 10.43 -18.71
CA GLU A 943 -25.90 9.65 -19.53
C GLU A 943 -26.07 8.20 -19.01
N ASN A 944 -25.00 7.63 -18.43
CA ASN A 944 -25.02 6.29 -17.86
C ASN A 944 -25.32 6.28 -16.36
N GLN A 945 -26.03 7.29 -15.85
CA GLN A 945 -26.49 7.37 -14.46
C GLN A 945 -25.35 7.27 -13.43
N GLY A 946 -24.15 7.73 -13.81
CA GLY A 946 -22.98 7.70 -12.95
C GLY A 946 -22.35 6.34 -12.73
N ARG A 947 -22.65 5.30 -13.52
CA ARG A 947 -22.07 3.96 -13.32
C ARG A 947 -20.54 4.00 -13.38
N PHE A 948 -19.91 3.37 -12.38
CA PHE A 948 -18.45 3.41 -12.24
C PHE A 948 -17.74 2.81 -13.48
N SER A 949 -18.26 1.72 -14.02
CA SER A 949 -17.70 1.10 -15.23
C SER A 949 -17.75 2.03 -16.45
N SER A 950 -18.75 2.90 -16.56
CA SER A 950 -18.84 3.86 -17.65
C SER A 950 -17.76 4.95 -17.57
N LEU A 951 -17.38 5.37 -16.35
CA LEU A 951 -16.23 6.26 -16.14
C LEU A 951 -14.93 5.63 -16.64
N ILE A 952 -14.65 4.39 -16.21
CA ILE A 952 -13.43 3.68 -16.61
C ILE A 952 -13.39 3.46 -18.12
N LEU A 953 -14.50 3.04 -18.71
CA LEU A 953 -14.58 2.82 -20.16
C LEU A 953 -14.36 4.13 -20.92
N ALA A 954 -15.03 5.22 -20.54
CA ALA A 954 -14.88 6.52 -21.17
C ALA A 954 -13.43 7.05 -21.08
N VAL A 955 -12.74 6.84 -19.94
CA VAL A 955 -11.31 7.17 -19.78
C VAL A 955 -10.45 6.33 -20.72
N THR A 956 -10.65 5.02 -20.78
CA THR A 956 -9.83 4.13 -21.61
C THR A 956 -10.09 4.31 -23.11
N GLU A 957 -11.27 4.78 -23.50
CA GLU A 957 -11.63 5.12 -24.88
C GLU A 957 -11.28 6.58 -25.26
N SER A 958 -10.82 7.37 -24.31
CA SER A 958 -10.51 8.78 -24.55
C SER A 958 -9.33 8.95 -25.51
N PHE A 959 -9.33 10.06 -26.23
CA PHE A 959 -8.28 10.38 -27.18
C PHE A 959 -6.87 10.40 -26.56
N PRO A 960 -6.62 11.07 -25.43
CA PRO A 960 -5.29 11.06 -24.81
C PRO A 960 -4.85 9.69 -24.30
N PHE A 961 -5.78 8.78 -23.97
CA PHE A 961 -5.44 7.41 -23.57
C PHE A 961 -5.09 6.52 -24.76
N GLN A 962 -5.76 6.71 -25.90
CA GLN A 962 -5.65 5.89 -27.10
C GLN A 962 -4.56 6.33 -28.07
N MET A 963 -4.20 7.62 -28.05
CA MET A 963 -3.34 8.23 -29.05
C MET A 963 -2.03 8.76 -28.45
N ARG A 964 -1.07 9.08 -29.29
CA ARG A 964 0.17 9.76 -28.94
C ARG A 964 0.53 10.80 -30.01
N ARG A 965 1.20 11.87 -29.61
CA ARG A 965 1.90 12.73 -30.57
C ARG A 965 3.08 11.94 -31.15
N PRO A 966 3.35 12.06 -32.46
CA PRO A 966 4.62 11.61 -33.00
C PRO A 966 5.74 12.52 -32.46
N ALA A 967 6.94 11.94 -32.35
CA ALA A 967 8.12 12.76 -32.07
C ALA A 967 8.32 13.77 -33.20
N PRO A 968 8.67 15.03 -32.89
CA PRO A 968 9.04 15.97 -33.92
C PRO A 968 10.24 15.42 -34.70
N ALA A 969 10.22 15.56 -36.03
CA ALA A 969 11.36 15.19 -36.87
C ALA A 969 12.64 15.82 -36.29
N ALA A 970 13.66 14.99 -36.04
CA ALA A 970 14.96 15.53 -35.62
C ALA A 970 15.39 16.62 -36.62
N LYS A 971 15.56 17.83 -36.13
CA LYS A 971 16.13 18.88 -36.97
C LYS A 971 17.49 18.38 -37.44
N PRO A 972 17.79 18.43 -38.76
CA PRO A 972 19.13 18.06 -39.22
C PRO A 972 20.13 18.92 -38.45
N ASP A 973 21.19 18.28 -37.99
CA ASP A 973 22.24 18.81 -37.12
C ASP A 973 22.59 20.29 -37.39
N GLY A 974 22.14 21.16 -36.55
CA GLY A 974 22.61 22.49 -36.35
C GLY A 974 23.05 22.61 -34.90
N ALA A 975 24.34 22.73 -34.68
CA ALA A 975 25.07 22.94 -33.45
C ALA A 975 24.21 23.25 -32.19
N VAL A 976 24.22 22.36 -31.22
CA VAL A 976 23.82 22.61 -29.84
C VAL A 976 24.76 23.66 -29.28
N PRO A 977 24.32 24.87 -28.89
CA PRO A 977 25.12 25.73 -28.04
C PRO A 977 25.17 25.07 -26.64
N LEU A 978 26.32 24.59 -26.24
CA LEU A 978 26.66 24.44 -24.82
C LEU A 978 26.58 25.84 -24.19
N ALA A 979 25.47 26.12 -23.52
CA ALA A 979 25.32 27.22 -22.58
C ALA A 979 24.51 26.67 -21.41
N ALA A 980 25.20 26.29 -20.43
CA ALA A 980 25.52 26.94 -19.18
C ALA A 980 24.32 26.88 -18.19
N ARG A 981 24.52 25.96 -17.21
CA ARG A 981 24.15 25.97 -15.81
C ARG A 981 22.67 25.89 -15.47
#